data_97ae0de2bac1c305af55577d804fde53
#
_entry.id   97ae0de2bac1c305af55577d804fde53
#
_cell.length_a   1.000
_cell.length_b   1.000
_cell.length_c   1.000
_cell.angle_alpha   90.00
_cell.angle_beta   90.00
_cell.angle_gamma   90.00
#
_symmetry.space_group_name_H-M   'P 1'
#
loop_
_entity.id
_entity.type
_entity.pdbx_description
1 polymer ?
#
loop_
_entity_poly.entity_id
_entity_poly.type
_entity_poly.pdbx_seq_one_letter_code
_entity_poly.pdbx_strand_id
1 'polypeptide(L)'
;MALVLASLMILTLAACNKKQQLGTSLPEASPDAHAVSDKLQETKTESPTAQTEEEFHWERVQTPLPDGESTIWAQVEAHGTVIAGTHKQLFALENGSWNELPVPDDFLYGNALCEDADGGFWFLYTTMNNSLAIARYGTDFAVQETFLTSCENEDQLYFQLLKTDGEFYLLSRERLVRLDENGALTVQDVDDTRDGRYFDSMAEVNGTLYVLAPTAFDNVEHLYDELRQLDPATLEETAVLLEKQGLCGMGADAEGWLVLSRAAGLFAFDPETGSETEILRWNALDTAAITGIFLQSADGWLCEDGSGAITKLCHVPGPAPERKVLTLAILAGTGMETQAMQMVQDFNQSGTELRIEATVYSEEQAENTLDFLRTQIMAGDAPDLFCFVDNGYDERPIAPRKVCMDLLSLPDFEVSPDELLPGLYDALTQNGTLYEFPLTVTLETFLAPSNLIAEPGVTTQDLEAARQKAGEDFVPFESWNTPDNLFWLSIPFYLSKYVDRETGTCSFETQEFYDFLLWCKTWGGDGSPRNTDEKAILHYQQLSYVDQVCGMSLMAKEYLDYPDSYTYAGIPNEDTCGTMMSVTLSLGVSGSCRNETGAAEFLTFCRGYELRGLPADMVRLQAEIDAQRATGQEDEMDVRNVISPEDAEKFYALLEEKPALRNQDDALVDILCEEAAPYFAGDVDEKTAAKTMQARTKLLLLEQAG
;
A
#
# COMPACT_ATOMS: atom_id res chain seq x y z
N MET A 1 8.06 1.89 -18.44
CA MET A 1 7.29 0.99 -17.56
C MET A 1 8.02 -0.33 -17.33
N ALA A 2 8.53 -1.03 -18.32
CA ALA A 2 9.37 -2.22 -18.08
C ALA A 2 10.63 -1.96 -17.23
N LEU A 3 11.22 -0.76 -17.31
CA LEU A 3 12.34 -0.33 -16.45
C LEU A 3 11.92 -0.03 -15.00
N VAL A 4 10.64 0.29 -14.74
CA VAL A 4 10.11 0.55 -13.39
C VAL A 4 9.79 -0.77 -12.67
N LEU A 5 9.28 -1.77 -13.38
CA LEU A 5 9.04 -3.11 -12.83
C LEU A 5 10.34 -3.85 -12.52
N ALA A 6 11.36 -3.73 -13.38
CA ALA A 6 12.69 -4.27 -13.10
C ALA A 6 13.39 -3.56 -11.93
N SER A 7 13.12 -2.27 -11.71
CA SER A 7 13.69 -1.51 -10.59
C SER A 7 13.02 -1.84 -9.25
N LEU A 8 11.73 -2.19 -9.22
CA LEU A 8 11.06 -2.67 -8.00
C LEU A 8 11.53 -4.07 -7.59
N MET A 9 11.76 -4.97 -8.55
CA MET A 9 12.33 -6.31 -8.25
C MET A 9 13.77 -6.24 -7.73
N ILE A 10 14.59 -5.29 -8.19
CA ILE A 10 15.97 -5.12 -7.74
C ILE A 10 16.04 -4.51 -6.32
N LEU A 11 15.06 -3.72 -5.91
CA LEU A 11 15.04 -3.09 -4.57
C LEU A 11 14.70 -4.08 -3.45
N THR A 12 13.91 -5.11 -3.71
CA THR A 12 13.61 -6.15 -2.72
C THR A 12 14.76 -7.13 -2.49
N LEU A 13 15.61 -7.36 -3.50
CA LEU A 13 16.79 -8.25 -3.38
C LEU A 13 18.02 -7.60 -2.73
N ALA A 14 18.10 -6.27 -2.69
CA ALA A 14 19.23 -5.56 -2.07
C ALA A 14 19.15 -5.52 -0.53
N ALA A 15 18.00 -5.75 0.08
CA ALA A 15 17.83 -5.74 1.53
C ALA A 15 18.42 -6.97 2.23
N CYS A 16 18.43 -8.14 1.59
CA CYS A 16 18.96 -9.37 2.17
C CYS A 16 20.50 -9.45 2.27
N ASN A 17 21.25 -8.64 1.51
CA ASN A 17 22.72 -8.77 1.45
C ASN A 17 23.51 -7.85 2.40
N LYS A 18 22.86 -7.06 3.26
CA LYS A 18 23.55 -6.09 4.13
C LYS A 18 23.71 -6.51 5.62
N LYS A 19 23.24 -7.68 6.02
CA LYS A 19 23.39 -8.16 7.42
C LYS A 19 24.71 -8.87 7.74
N GLN A 20 25.62 -9.02 6.80
CA GLN A 20 26.87 -9.77 7.00
C GLN A 20 28.15 -8.92 7.05
N GLN A 21 28.21 -7.79 7.71
CA GLN A 21 29.49 -7.24 8.20
C GLN A 21 29.28 -6.13 9.23
N LEU A 22 29.13 -6.47 10.48
CA LEU A 22 29.54 -5.60 11.60
C LEU A 22 29.73 -6.46 12.86
N GLY A 23 30.93 -6.94 12.97
CA GLY A 23 31.44 -7.53 14.21
C GLY A 23 32.08 -6.46 15.08
N THR A 24 31.69 -6.53 16.38
CA THR A 24 32.43 -6.11 17.57
C THR A 24 32.80 -4.65 17.74
N SER A 25 32.10 -3.95 18.63
CA SER A 25 32.59 -3.47 19.93
C SER A 25 31.59 -2.48 20.56
N LEU A 26 30.97 -2.89 21.64
CA LEU A 26 30.19 -2.02 22.54
C LEU A 26 31.15 -1.13 23.33
N PRO A 27 30.90 0.16 23.47
CA PRO A 27 31.43 0.96 24.59
C PRO A 27 30.45 0.93 25.76
N GLU A 28 31.03 0.79 26.96
CA GLU A 28 30.35 0.77 28.25
C GLU A 28 29.45 1.99 28.47
N ALA A 29 28.29 1.71 29.05
CA ALA A 29 27.30 2.70 29.48
C ALA A 29 27.86 3.59 30.62
N SER A 30 27.75 4.90 30.45
CA SER A 30 27.90 5.90 31.50
C SER A 30 26.57 6.09 32.23
N PRO A 31 26.59 6.16 33.58
CA PRO A 31 25.40 6.23 34.40
C PRO A 31 24.97 7.67 34.66
N ASP A 32 24.26 8.33 33.73
CA ASP A 32 23.61 9.62 33.99
C ASP A 32 22.40 9.87 33.08
N ALA A 33 21.40 8.98 33.17
CA ALA A 33 20.11 9.15 32.50
C ALA A 33 18.91 8.93 33.44
N HIS A 34 19.04 9.43 34.68
CA HIS A 34 17.91 9.55 35.60
C HIS A 34 17.90 10.97 36.19
N ALA A 35 17.38 11.95 35.42
CA ALA A 35 16.94 13.24 35.96
C ALA A 35 16.35 14.18 34.89
N VAL A 36 15.30 13.80 34.16
CA VAL A 36 14.41 14.75 33.47
C VAL A 36 12.97 14.22 33.45
N SER A 37 12.47 13.78 34.56
CA SER A 37 11.06 13.38 34.71
C SER A 37 10.40 14.02 35.91
N ASP A 38 10.69 15.28 36.20
CA ASP A 38 9.94 16.03 37.22
C ASP A 38 10.12 17.52 37.00
N LYS A 39 9.34 18.10 36.11
CA LYS A 39 8.97 19.53 36.10
C LYS A 39 7.94 19.83 34.99
N LEU A 40 6.75 19.29 35.12
CA LEU A 40 5.54 19.92 34.61
C LEU A 40 4.57 20.04 35.77
N GLN A 41 4.84 21.03 36.63
CA GLN A 41 3.87 21.50 37.60
C GLN A 41 2.91 22.46 36.92
N GLU A 42 1.64 22.10 37.00
CA GLU A 42 0.46 22.86 36.65
C GLU A 42 0.55 24.31 37.19
N THR A 43 0.54 25.27 36.28
CA THR A 43 0.06 26.62 36.61
C THR A 43 -1.42 26.66 36.25
N LYS A 44 -2.26 26.46 37.25
CA LYS A 44 -3.68 26.81 37.18
C LYS A 44 -3.78 28.31 37.03
N THR A 45 -4.12 28.74 35.81
CA THR A 45 -4.67 30.08 35.57
C THR A 45 -6.19 29.95 35.61
N GLU A 46 -6.83 30.70 36.51
CA GLU A 46 -8.30 30.70 36.68
C GLU A 46 -8.99 31.15 35.38
N SER A 47 -9.90 30.30 34.91
CA SER A 47 -10.77 30.55 33.75
C SER A 47 -11.71 31.72 33.97
N PRO A 48 -11.91 32.56 32.93
CA PRO A 48 -13.08 33.44 32.89
C PRO A 48 -14.31 32.62 32.53
N THR A 49 -15.37 32.83 33.30
CA THR A 49 -16.80 32.56 33.08
C THR A 49 -17.17 31.63 31.95
N ALA A 50 -17.68 30.45 32.33
CA ALA A 50 -18.30 29.46 31.45
C ALA A 50 -19.37 30.12 30.54
N GLN A 51 -19.02 30.41 29.32
CA GLN A 51 -19.93 30.28 28.19
C GLN A 51 -20.10 28.77 27.99
N THR A 52 -21.31 28.29 27.92
CA THR A 52 -21.61 26.92 27.48
C THR A 52 -21.00 26.77 26.07
N GLU A 53 -19.84 26.17 25.98
CA GLU A 53 -19.29 25.70 24.70
C GLU A 53 -20.37 24.80 24.14
N GLU A 54 -20.94 25.16 23.02
CA GLU A 54 -21.81 24.27 22.25
C GLU A 54 -20.95 23.06 21.90
N GLU A 55 -21.35 21.89 22.38
CA GLU A 55 -20.68 20.63 22.10
C GLU A 55 -20.77 20.40 20.58
N PHE A 56 -19.67 20.20 19.89
CA PHE A 56 -19.63 19.93 18.45
C PHE A 56 -18.65 18.80 18.17
N HIS A 57 -18.80 18.17 16.99
CA HIS A 57 -17.87 17.18 16.48
C HIS A 57 -17.55 17.43 15.01
N TRP A 58 -16.49 16.80 14.52
CA TRP A 58 -16.12 16.83 13.13
C TRP A 58 -16.80 15.71 12.37
N GLU A 59 -17.27 16.00 11.17
CA GLU A 59 -17.76 15.01 10.21
C GLU A 59 -17.02 15.15 8.87
N ARG A 60 -16.78 14.02 8.21
CA ARG A 60 -16.31 13.95 6.84
C ARG A 60 -17.50 13.72 5.92
N VAL A 61 -17.76 14.68 5.06
CA VAL A 61 -18.85 14.62 4.07
C VAL A 61 -18.24 14.47 2.69
N GLN A 62 -18.59 13.39 2.01
CA GLN A 62 -18.15 13.12 0.65
C GLN A 62 -19.29 13.36 -0.34
N THR A 63 -19.01 14.10 -1.39
CA THR A 63 -19.94 14.32 -2.49
C THR A 63 -19.38 13.65 -3.74
N PRO A 64 -20.09 12.64 -4.29
CA PRO A 64 -19.67 11.98 -5.54
C PRO A 64 -19.53 13.00 -6.67
N LEU A 65 -18.63 12.72 -7.60
CA LEU A 65 -18.44 13.54 -8.80
C LEU A 65 -19.67 13.51 -9.71
N PRO A 66 -19.76 14.47 -10.65
CA PRO A 66 -20.75 14.43 -11.70
C PRO A 66 -20.67 13.11 -12.51
N ASP A 67 -21.81 12.63 -13.01
CA ASP A 67 -21.90 11.41 -13.79
C ASP A 67 -20.93 11.41 -14.99
N GLY A 68 -20.11 10.37 -15.07
CA GLY A 68 -19.11 10.20 -16.14
C GLY A 68 -17.74 10.84 -15.86
N GLU A 69 -17.56 11.50 -14.71
CA GLU A 69 -16.28 12.06 -14.30
C GLU A 69 -15.62 11.15 -13.24
N SER A 70 -14.32 10.95 -13.37
CA SER A 70 -13.53 10.09 -12.47
C SER A 70 -12.46 10.84 -11.68
N THR A 71 -12.19 12.10 -12.02
CA THR A 71 -11.08 12.86 -11.43
C THR A 71 -11.40 14.34 -11.37
N ILE A 72 -11.16 14.95 -10.21
CA ILE A 72 -11.13 16.40 -10.02
C ILE A 72 -9.68 16.87 -10.14
N TRP A 73 -9.48 18.01 -10.77
CA TRP A 73 -8.17 18.67 -10.84
C TRP A 73 -8.07 19.90 -9.97
N ALA A 74 -9.22 20.53 -9.69
CA ALA A 74 -9.27 21.69 -8.84
C ALA A 74 -10.66 21.83 -8.22
N GLN A 75 -10.71 22.41 -7.02
CA GLN A 75 -11.94 22.72 -6.31
C GLN A 75 -11.80 24.04 -5.56
N VAL A 76 -12.91 24.70 -5.31
CA VAL A 76 -12.99 25.91 -4.49
C VAL A 76 -14.41 26.09 -3.95
N GLU A 77 -14.59 26.74 -2.81
CA GLU A 77 -15.90 27.22 -2.37
C GLU A 77 -16.02 28.71 -2.72
N ALA A 78 -16.96 29.09 -3.58
CA ALA A 78 -17.22 30.42 -4.00
C ALA A 78 -18.67 30.77 -3.67
N HIS A 79 -18.90 31.87 -2.94
CA HIS A 79 -20.22 32.29 -2.51
C HIS A 79 -21.06 31.19 -1.84
N GLY A 80 -20.42 30.32 -1.06
CA GLY A 80 -21.08 29.21 -0.36
C GLY A 80 -21.46 28.04 -1.28
N THR A 81 -20.97 28.02 -2.51
CA THR A 81 -21.16 26.93 -3.49
C THR A 81 -19.83 26.27 -3.80
N VAL A 82 -19.77 24.96 -3.75
CA VAL A 82 -18.60 24.21 -4.17
C VAL A 82 -18.51 24.17 -5.68
N ILE A 83 -17.38 24.63 -6.22
CA ILE A 83 -17.04 24.57 -7.64
C ILE A 83 -15.97 23.48 -7.82
N ALA A 84 -16.19 22.58 -8.76
CA ALA A 84 -15.25 21.53 -9.14
C ALA A 84 -14.82 21.66 -10.58
N GLY A 85 -13.53 21.54 -10.83
CA GLY A 85 -12.95 21.48 -12.17
C GLY A 85 -12.51 20.08 -12.51
N THR A 86 -13.01 19.54 -13.63
CA THR A 86 -12.50 18.34 -14.26
C THR A 86 -11.65 18.73 -15.48
N HIS A 87 -10.98 17.77 -16.10
CA HIS A 87 -10.22 18.04 -17.33
C HIS A 87 -11.02 18.74 -18.44
N LYS A 88 -12.33 18.48 -18.48
CA LYS A 88 -13.18 18.87 -19.62
C LYS A 88 -14.19 19.95 -19.30
N GLN A 89 -14.47 20.18 -17.99
CA GLN A 89 -15.63 20.99 -17.61
C GLN A 89 -15.48 21.55 -16.19
N LEU A 90 -16.23 22.63 -15.92
CA LEU A 90 -16.47 23.16 -14.57
C LEU A 90 -17.90 22.83 -14.14
N PHE A 91 -18.08 22.57 -12.86
CA PHE A 91 -19.36 22.25 -12.24
C PHE A 91 -19.57 23.05 -10.96
N ALA A 92 -20.81 23.42 -10.69
CA ALA A 92 -21.24 23.99 -9.40
C ALA A 92 -22.17 23.01 -8.69
N LEU A 93 -21.94 22.78 -7.40
CA LEU A 93 -22.79 21.93 -6.55
C LEU A 93 -23.92 22.75 -5.94
N GLU A 94 -25.11 22.69 -6.48
CA GLU A 94 -26.27 23.40 -5.98
C GLU A 94 -27.38 22.44 -5.53
N ASN A 95 -27.84 22.58 -4.28
CA ASN A 95 -28.90 21.73 -3.70
C ASN A 95 -28.63 20.21 -3.85
N GLY A 96 -27.38 19.77 -3.75
CA GLY A 96 -26.97 18.38 -3.87
C GLY A 96 -26.93 17.84 -5.30
N SER A 97 -26.99 18.72 -6.31
CA SER A 97 -26.90 18.35 -7.72
C SER A 97 -25.81 19.17 -8.42
N TRP A 98 -25.09 18.53 -9.31
CA TRP A 98 -24.08 19.17 -10.15
C TRP A 98 -24.71 19.87 -11.35
N ASN A 99 -24.34 21.13 -11.57
CA ASN A 99 -24.71 21.92 -12.73
C ASN A 99 -23.45 22.32 -13.50
N GLU A 100 -23.42 22.08 -14.80
CA GLU A 100 -22.32 22.51 -15.67
C GLU A 100 -22.23 24.05 -15.72
N LEU A 101 -21.02 24.57 -15.59
CA LEU A 101 -20.73 25.99 -15.76
C LEU A 101 -20.18 26.28 -17.17
N PRO A 102 -20.41 27.49 -17.70
CA PRO A 102 -19.81 27.88 -18.97
C PRO A 102 -18.28 27.92 -18.83
N VAL A 103 -17.57 27.42 -19.83
CA VAL A 103 -16.10 27.53 -19.94
C VAL A 103 -15.75 28.53 -21.06
N PRO A 104 -14.54 29.13 -21.06
CA PRO A 104 -14.07 30.00 -22.14
C PRO A 104 -14.07 29.29 -23.51
N ASP A 105 -14.33 30.05 -24.60
CA ASP A 105 -14.44 29.50 -25.97
C ASP A 105 -13.15 28.81 -26.46
N ASP A 106 -11.99 29.17 -25.92
CA ASP A 106 -10.68 28.63 -26.27
C ASP A 106 -10.17 27.60 -25.25
N PHE A 107 -11.01 27.15 -24.32
CA PHE A 107 -10.69 26.19 -23.29
C PHE A 107 -10.32 24.81 -23.89
N LEU A 108 -9.21 24.24 -23.40
CA LEU A 108 -8.76 22.87 -23.72
C LEU A 108 -8.89 21.95 -22.50
N TYR A 109 -8.26 22.34 -21.38
CA TYR A 109 -8.38 21.65 -20.07
C TYR A 109 -8.11 22.59 -18.90
N GLY A 110 -8.72 22.27 -17.75
CA GLY A 110 -8.58 23.02 -16.51
C GLY A 110 -7.32 22.64 -15.74
N ASN A 111 -6.78 23.59 -14.99
CA ASN A 111 -5.58 23.41 -14.17
C ASN A 111 -5.84 23.67 -12.68
N ALA A 112 -6.31 24.88 -12.31
CA ALA A 112 -6.49 25.25 -10.91
C ALA A 112 -7.61 26.28 -10.72
N LEU A 113 -8.14 26.35 -9.51
CA LEU A 113 -9.16 27.31 -9.07
C LEU A 113 -8.68 28.04 -7.81
N CYS A 114 -9.08 29.33 -7.67
CA CYS A 114 -8.99 30.01 -6.39
C CYS A 114 -10.19 30.97 -6.20
N GLU A 115 -10.56 31.24 -4.94
CA GLU A 115 -11.62 32.18 -4.61
C GLU A 115 -11.24 33.59 -5.02
N ASP A 116 -12.24 34.41 -5.46
CA ASP A 116 -12.10 35.83 -5.65
C ASP A 116 -12.69 36.60 -4.44
N ALA A 117 -11.99 37.61 -4.00
CA ALA A 117 -12.42 38.44 -2.88
C ALA A 117 -13.85 39.03 -3.02
N ASP A 118 -14.37 39.14 -4.23
CA ASP A 118 -15.73 39.57 -4.54
C ASP A 118 -16.78 38.44 -4.47
N GLY A 119 -16.38 37.22 -4.06
CA GLY A 119 -17.25 36.04 -3.92
C GLY A 119 -17.44 35.22 -5.20
N GLY A 120 -16.75 35.55 -6.28
CA GLY A 120 -16.62 34.71 -7.44
C GLY A 120 -15.40 33.81 -7.34
N PHE A 121 -14.83 33.40 -8.47
CA PHE A 121 -13.60 32.62 -8.48
C PHE A 121 -12.74 32.89 -9.72
N TRP A 122 -11.47 32.55 -9.63
CA TRP A 122 -10.51 32.58 -10.72
C TRP A 122 -10.21 31.16 -11.18
N PHE A 123 -10.08 30.99 -12.50
CA PHE A 123 -9.86 29.71 -13.15
C PHE A 123 -8.62 29.77 -14.03
N LEU A 124 -7.58 29.01 -13.68
CA LEU A 124 -6.42 28.78 -14.53
C LEU A 124 -6.72 27.62 -15.47
N TYR A 125 -6.52 27.83 -16.76
CA TYR A 125 -6.77 26.81 -17.77
C TYR A 125 -5.77 26.87 -18.92
N THR A 126 -5.64 25.77 -19.64
CA THR A 126 -4.88 25.69 -20.90
C THR A 126 -5.81 25.91 -22.07
N THR A 127 -5.40 26.78 -22.98
CA THR A 127 -6.14 27.08 -24.21
C THR A 127 -5.87 26.05 -25.31
N MET A 128 -6.74 26.00 -26.33
CA MET A 128 -6.57 25.17 -27.54
C MET A 128 -5.23 25.43 -28.26
N ASN A 129 -4.58 26.57 -28.03
CA ASN A 129 -3.26 26.89 -28.57
C ASN A 129 -2.11 26.51 -27.64
N ASN A 130 -2.38 25.72 -26.61
CA ASN A 130 -1.41 25.29 -25.59
C ASN A 130 -0.78 26.46 -24.80
N SER A 131 -1.53 27.52 -24.56
CA SER A 131 -1.12 28.66 -23.74
C SER A 131 -1.90 28.65 -22.43
N LEU A 132 -1.31 29.15 -21.34
CA LEU A 132 -2.01 29.33 -20.07
C LEU A 132 -2.82 30.62 -20.07
N ALA A 133 -4.06 30.52 -19.62
CA ALA A 133 -4.97 31.64 -19.47
C ALA A 133 -5.66 31.61 -18.09
N ILE A 134 -6.11 32.80 -17.64
CA ILE A 134 -6.88 32.93 -16.41
C ILE A 134 -8.23 33.58 -16.78
N ALA A 135 -9.31 32.97 -16.30
CA ALA A 135 -10.68 33.49 -16.42
C ALA A 135 -11.19 33.89 -15.04
N ARG A 136 -11.92 35.02 -14.97
CA ARG A 136 -12.66 35.46 -13.79
C ARG A 136 -14.13 35.11 -13.94
N TYR A 137 -14.70 34.52 -12.91
CA TYR A 137 -16.13 34.24 -12.80
C TYR A 137 -16.74 35.12 -11.70
N GLY A 138 -17.91 35.69 -12.00
CA GLY A 138 -18.67 36.46 -11.02
C GLY A 138 -19.46 35.57 -10.06
N THR A 139 -20.19 36.19 -9.13
CA THR A 139 -21.07 35.47 -8.19
C THR A 139 -22.27 34.78 -8.85
N ASP A 140 -22.54 35.07 -10.12
CA ASP A 140 -23.52 34.41 -10.98
C ASP A 140 -22.89 33.24 -11.80
N PHE A 141 -21.63 32.93 -11.54
CA PHE A 141 -20.82 31.95 -12.21
C PHE A 141 -20.72 32.12 -13.73
N ALA A 142 -20.93 33.35 -14.22
CA ALA A 142 -20.67 33.72 -15.60
C ALA A 142 -19.22 34.21 -15.76
N VAL A 143 -18.62 33.91 -16.90
CA VAL A 143 -17.29 34.42 -17.28
C VAL A 143 -17.38 35.93 -17.45
N GLN A 144 -16.61 36.68 -16.69
CA GLN A 144 -16.57 38.15 -16.74
C GLN A 144 -15.42 38.66 -17.60
N GLU A 145 -14.25 38.03 -17.46
CA GLU A 145 -13.05 38.38 -18.21
C GLU A 145 -12.13 37.20 -18.37
N THR A 146 -11.32 37.23 -19.42
CA THR A 146 -10.26 36.25 -19.67
C THR A 146 -9.02 36.95 -20.17
N PHE A 147 -7.84 36.49 -19.77
CA PHE A 147 -6.58 36.96 -20.29
C PHE A 147 -5.53 35.85 -20.39
N LEU A 148 -4.68 35.97 -21.40
CA LEU A 148 -3.53 35.06 -21.53
C LEU A 148 -2.45 35.48 -20.54
N THR A 149 -1.87 34.50 -19.87
CA THR A 149 -0.67 34.72 -19.08
C THR A 149 0.55 34.81 -20.00
N SER A 150 1.60 35.48 -19.53
CA SER A 150 2.90 35.45 -20.20
C SER A 150 3.74 34.22 -19.83
N CYS A 151 3.17 33.31 -19.03
CA CYS A 151 3.82 32.07 -18.60
C CYS A 151 3.77 31.06 -19.77
N GLU A 152 4.92 30.47 -20.08
CA GLU A 152 5.00 29.40 -21.09
C GLU A 152 4.46 28.11 -20.51
N ASN A 153 3.62 27.41 -21.27
CA ASN A 153 3.13 26.08 -20.91
C ASN A 153 4.12 25.02 -21.40
N GLU A 154 5.30 25.00 -20.80
CA GLU A 154 6.37 24.03 -21.11
C GLU A 154 6.14 22.71 -20.39
N ASP A 155 5.16 21.92 -20.80
CA ASP A 155 4.83 20.57 -20.25
C ASP A 155 4.67 20.51 -18.71
N GLN A 156 4.45 21.66 -18.06
CA GLN A 156 4.29 21.77 -16.61
C GLN A 156 2.83 21.87 -16.22
N LEU A 157 2.37 20.91 -15.46
CA LEU A 157 1.02 20.91 -14.92
C LEU A 157 0.98 21.80 -13.66
N TYR A 158 0.42 23.01 -13.80
CA TYR A 158 0.14 23.86 -12.64
C TYR A 158 -1.14 23.36 -11.97
N PHE A 159 -1.04 22.99 -10.70
CA PHE A 159 -2.15 22.37 -9.95
C PHE A 159 -2.70 23.27 -8.83
N GLN A 160 -2.06 24.42 -8.54
CA GLN A 160 -2.57 25.39 -7.58
C GLN A 160 -2.46 26.81 -8.12
N LEU A 161 -3.51 27.58 -7.87
CA LEU A 161 -3.61 29.00 -8.16
C LEU A 161 -3.94 29.74 -6.84
N LEU A 162 -3.24 30.83 -6.59
CA LEU A 162 -3.51 31.73 -5.49
C LEU A 162 -3.57 33.16 -6.02
N LYS A 163 -4.47 33.99 -5.47
CA LYS A 163 -4.53 35.41 -5.77
C LYS A 163 -4.51 36.22 -4.49
N THR A 164 -3.54 37.10 -4.35
CA THR A 164 -3.42 38.01 -3.21
C THR A 164 -2.86 39.36 -3.67
N ASP A 165 -3.31 40.46 -3.10
CA ASP A 165 -2.87 41.84 -3.39
C ASP A 165 -2.85 42.23 -4.88
N GLY A 166 -3.74 41.61 -5.70
CA GLY A 166 -3.83 41.86 -7.14
C GLY A 166 -2.88 41.01 -8.00
N GLU A 167 -2.06 40.20 -7.39
CA GLU A 167 -1.09 39.34 -8.05
C GLU A 167 -1.54 37.86 -8.03
N PHE A 168 -1.08 37.09 -9.01
CA PHE A 168 -1.33 35.66 -9.07
C PHE A 168 -0.05 34.88 -8.81
N TYR A 169 -0.21 33.77 -8.10
CA TYR A 169 0.84 32.76 -7.87
C TYR A 169 0.35 31.42 -8.41
N LEU A 170 1.19 30.78 -9.24
CA LEU A 170 0.91 29.52 -9.90
C LEU A 170 1.95 28.51 -9.43
N LEU A 171 1.50 27.35 -8.92
CA LEU A 171 2.37 26.30 -8.43
C LEU A 171 2.27 25.06 -9.33
N SER A 172 3.41 24.58 -9.77
CA SER A 172 3.62 23.22 -10.31
C SER A 172 4.59 22.47 -9.38
N ARG A 173 4.81 21.18 -9.64
CA ARG A 173 5.79 20.43 -8.86
C ARG A 173 7.21 20.98 -8.93
N GLU A 174 7.59 21.55 -10.06
CA GLU A 174 8.95 21.99 -10.32
C GLU A 174 9.11 23.51 -10.33
N ARG A 175 7.99 24.25 -10.30
CA ARG A 175 8.04 25.70 -10.55
C ARG A 175 6.98 26.46 -9.75
N LEU A 176 7.38 27.57 -9.16
CA LEU A 176 6.50 28.60 -8.59
C LEU A 176 6.65 29.86 -9.45
N VAL A 177 5.51 30.40 -9.90
CA VAL A 177 5.44 31.60 -10.74
C VAL A 177 4.58 32.66 -10.05
N ARG A 178 5.10 33.88 -9.98
CA ARG A 178 4.35 35.09 -9.66
C ARG A 178 4.07 35.88 -10.94
N LEU A 179 2.83 36.26 -11.12
CA LEU A 179 2.37 37.13 -12.19
C LEU A 179 1.85 38.43 -11.54
N ASP A 180 2.57 39.53 -11.71
CA ASP A 180 2.18 40.83 -11.15
C ASP A 180 1.00 41.46 -11.91
N GLU A 181 0.42 42.55 -11.36
CA GLU A 181 -0.71 43.28 -11.95
C GLU A 181 -0.43 43.84 -13.36
N ASN A 182 0.84 43.92 -13.78
CA ASN A 182 1.27 44.39 -15.10
C ASN A 182 1.58 43.21 -16.06
N GLY A 183 1.42 41.99 -15.60
CA GLY A 183 1.73 40.79 -16.35
C GLY A 183 3.23 40.42 -16.41
N ALA A 184 4.07 41.02 -15.53
CA ALA A 184 5.45 40.65 -15.43
C ALA A 184 5.62 39.36 -14.59
N LEU A 185 6.48 38.46 -15.06
CA LEU A 185 6.75 37.18 -14.42
C LEU A 185 7.96 37.23 -13.49
N THR A 186 7.81 36.66 -12.30
CA THR A 186 8.92 36.21 -11.45
C THR A 186 8.81 34.69 -11.34
N VAL A 187 9.89 33.98 -11.59
CA VAL A 187 9.87 32.50 -11.60
C VAL A 187 10.93 31.98 -10.63
N GLN A 188 10.52 31.02 -9.83
CA GLN A 188 11.43 30.20 -9.00
C GLN A 188 11.29 28.75 -9.44
N ASP A 189 12.37 28.20 -10.00
CA ASP A 189 12.46 26.78 -10.30
C ASP A 189 13.04 26.01 -9.11
N VAL A 190 12.68 24.77 -8.96
CA VAL A 190 13.34 23.88 -7.99
C VAL A 190 14.76 23.60 -8.46
N ASP A 191 15.72 23.94 -7.64
CA ASP A 191 17.16 23.97 -7.96
C ASP A 191 17.78 22.57 -8.08
N ASP A 192 17.29 21.60 -8.45
CA ASP A 192 17.87 20.32 -8.90
C ASP A 192 16.84 19.16 -8.94
N THR A 193 16.35 18.92 -10.13
CA THR A 193 15.52 17.73 -10.43
C THR A 193 16.23 16.39 -10.13
N ARG A 194 17.54 16.39 -9.90
CA ARG A 194 18.30 15.19 -9.54
C ARG A 194 18.09 14.72 -8.11
N ASP A 195 17.69 15.61 -7.23
CA ASP A 195 17.44 15.28 -5.82
C ASP A 195 15.98 14.98 -5.52
N GLY A 196 15.09 14.96 -6.54
CA GLY A 196 13.66 14.63 -6.38
C GLY A 196 12.87 15.68 -5.57
N ARG A 197 13.41 16.90 -5.39
CA ARG A 197 12.71 18.00 -4.74
C ARG A 197 11.55 18.45 -5.62
N TYR A 198 10.40 18.73 -5.02
CA TYR A 198 9.24 19.28 -5.70
C TYR A 198 8.40 20.10 -4.74
N PHE A 199 7.58 21.02 -5.27
CA PHE A 199 6.60 21.72 -4.47
C PHE A 199 5.32 20.89 -4.34
N ASP A 200 4.71 20.91 -3.17
CA ASP A 200 3.50 20.15 -2.88
C ASP A 200 2.28 21.07 -2.71
N SER A 201 2.41 22.15 -1.96
CA SER A 201 1.33 23.11 -1.73
C SER A 201 1.86 24.49 -1.39
N MET A 202 1.04 25.52 -1.61
CA MET A 202 1.33 26.91 -1.19
C MET A 202 0.14 27.53 -0.45
N ALA A 203 0.44 28.44 0.45
CA ALA A 203 -0.55 29.25 1.15
C ALA A 203 -0.01 30.66 1.38
N GLU A 204 -0.93 31.63 1.52
CA GLU A 204 -0.58 33.00 1.90
C GLU A 204 -1.22 33.33 3.25
N VAL A 205 -0.44 33.90 4.14
CA VAL A 205 -0.89 34.37 5.45
C VAL A 205 -0.29 35.74 5.72
N ASN A 206 -1.15 36.74 5.95
CA ASN A 206 -0.77 38.14 6.32
C ASN A 206 0.27 38.75 5.37
N GLY A 207 0.13 38.57 4.06
CA GLY A 207 1.04 39.10 3.05
C GLY A 207 2.36 38.33 2.91
N THR A 208 2.46 37.19 3.51
CA THR A 208 3.66 36.30 3.42
C THR A 208 3.29 35.00 2.73
N LEU A 209 4.11 34.58 1.79
CA LEU A 209 3.91 33.35 1.04
C LEU A 209 4.65 32.19 1.72
N TYR A 210 3.98 31.05 1.81
CA TYR A 210 4.52 29.80 2.35
C TYR A 210 4.39 28.69 1.32
N VAL A 211 5.39 27.82 1.26
CA VAL A 211 5.35 26.62 0.42
C VAL A 211 5.75 25.41 1.22
N LEU A 212 5.08 24.30 0.96
CA LEU A 212 5.45 22.98 1.43
C LEU A 212 6.28 22.33 0.32
N ALA A 213 7.52 22.04 0.64
CA ALA A 213 8.47 21.44 -0.29
C ALA A 213 9.02 20.15 0.34
N PRO A 214 8.55 18.98 -0.10
CA PRO A 214 9.19 17.73 0.27
C PRO A 214 10.66 17.77 -0.12
N THR A 215 11.55 17.47 0.82
CA THR A 215 12.96 17.30 0.50
C THR A 215 13.17 15.97 -0.18
N ALA A 216 14.10 15.95 -1.12
CA ALA A 216 14.45 14.78 -1.87
C ALA A 216 14.88 13.59 -1.01
N PHE A 217 14.66 12.41 -1.59
CA PHE A 217 15.21 11.16 -1.10
C PHE A 217 16.72 11.23 -0.89
N ASP A 218 17.15 11.49 0.32
CA ASP A 218 18.52 11.19 0.72
C ASP A 218 18.53 9.73 1.23
N ASN A 219 18.80 8.80 0.33
CA ASN A 219 18.96 7.38 0.59
C ASN A 219 17.78 6.67 1.27
N VAL A 220 16.63 6.56 0.60
CA VAL A 220 15.54 5.58 0.88
C VAL A 220 14.90 5.62 2.29
N GLU A 221 15.50 6.26 3.28
CA GLU A 221 15.07 6.15 4.68
C GLU A 221 14.41 7.41 5.28
N HIS A 222 14.51 8.58 4.66
CA HIS A 222 13.94 9.80 5.27
C HIS A 222 13.38 10.76 4.21
N LEU A 223 12.06 10.84 4.13
CA LEU A 223 11.35 11.98 3.53
C LEU A 223 11.26 13.09 4.59
N TYR A 224 11.94 14.20 4.38
CA TYR A 224 11.75 15.41 5.18
C TYR A 224 10.92 16.39 4.40
N ASP A 225 9.83 16.88 4.99
CA ASP A 225 9.02 17.94 4.43
C ASP A 225 9.46 19.24 5.06
N GLU A 226 9.74 20.24 4.24
CA GLU A 226 10.13 21.59 4.66
C GLU A 226 8.98 22.56 4.45
N LEU A 227 8.60 23.27 5.51
CA LEU A 227 7.76 24.45 5.43
C LEU A 227 8.65 25.68 5.25
N ARG A 228 8.62 26.27 4.06
CA ARG A 228 9.44 27.43 3.69
C ARG A 228 8.62 28.71 3.63
N GLN A 229 9.21 29.78 4.15
CA GLN A 229 8.68 31.13 4.01
C GLN A 229 9.40 31.83 2.85
N LEU A 230 8.62 32.46 1.96
CA LEU A 230 9.15 33.16 0.80
C LEU A 230 8.80 34.66 0.87
N ASP A 231 9.65 35.47 0.30
CA ASP A 231 9.31 36.85 -0.04
C ASP A 231 8.35 36.84 -1.25
N PRO A 232 7.13 37.37 -1.11
CA PRO A 232 6.14 37.24 -2.18
C PRO A 232 6.52 38.02 -3.45
N ALA A 233 7.34 39.06 -3.38
CA ALA A 233 7.72 39.85 -4.53
C ALA A 233 8.88 39.21 -5.34
N THR A 234 9.81 38.57 -4.67
CA THR A 234 11.02 37.99 -5.30
C THR A 234 10.96 36.47 -5.41
N LEU A 235 10.06 35.82 -4.66
CA LEU A 235 9.96 34.38 -4.44
C LEU A 235 11.20 33.76 -3.77
N GLU A 236 12.14 34.57 -3.29
CA GLU A 236 13.32 34.10 -2.58
C GLU A 236 12.94 33.55 -1.20
N GLU A 237 13.55 32.44 -0.81
CA GLU A 237 13.40 31.86 0.51
C GLU A 237 13.96 32.80 1.58
N THR A 238 13.13 33.09 2.58
CA THR A 238 13.50 33.95 3.72
C THR A 238 13.76 33.14 4.99
N ALA A 239 13.08 32.01 5.17
CA ALA A 239 13.25 31.09 6.30
C ALA A 239 12.71 29.69 6.00
N VAL A 240 13.29 28.67 6.65
CA VAL A 240 12.69 27.35 6.83
C VAL A 240 12.10 27.30 8.24
N LEU A 241 10.77 27.17 8.34
CA LEU A 241 10.06 27.20 9.62
C LEU A 241 9.97 25.82 10.26
N LEU A 242 9.80 24.79 9.46
CA LEU A 242 9.71 23.41 9.91
C LEU A 242 10.51 22.49 8.97
N GLU A 243 11.27 21.61 9.57
CA GLU A 243 11.87 20.42 8.95
C GLU A 243 11.34 19.21 9.72
N LYS A 244 10.27 18.60 9.27
CA LYS A 244 9.68 17.45 9.97
C LYS A 244 9.14 16.44 8.99
N GLN A 245 9.45 15.19 9.26
CA GLN A 245 8.83 14.07 8.59
C GLN A 245 7.31 14.05 8.81
N GLY A 246 6.55 13.76 7.76
CA GLY A 246 5.11 13.53 7.82
C GLY A 246 4.24 14.79 7.73
N LEU A 247 4.72 15.88 7.12
CA LEU A 247 3.86 16.92 6.58
C LEU A 247 3.28 16.41 5.27
N CYS A 248 1.94 16.38 5.17
CA CYS A 248 1.25 15.78 4.03
C CYS A 248 0.45 16.79 3.20
N GLY A 249 0.25 18.00 3.70
CA GLY A 249 -0.53 19.02 3.02
C GLY A 249 -0.65 20.31 3.81
N MET A 250 -1.09 21.38 3.15
CA MET A 250 -1.17 22.72 3.74
C MET A 250 -2.36 23.51 3.22
N GLY A 251 -2.84 24.42 4.05
CA GLY A 251 -3.79 25.47 3.73
C GLY A 251 -3.58 26.69 4.64
N ALA A 252 -4.46 27.66 4.55
CA ALA A 252 -4.50 28.81 5.44
C ALA A 252 -5.92 29.08 5.92
N ASP A 253 -6.08 29.56 7.15
CA ASP A 253 -7.36 29.97 7.69
C ASP A 253 -7.55 31.51 7.64
N ALA A 254 -8.78 31.96 7.88
CA ALA A 254 -9.11 33.38 7.89
C ALA A 254 -8.55 34.14 9.11
N GLU A 255 -8.05 33.42 10.12
CA GLU A 255 -7.48 34.02 11.33
C GLU A 255 -5.97 34.30 11.16
N GLY A 256 -5.37 33.86 10.05
CA GLY A 256 -3.98 34.08 9.71
C GLY A 256 -3.05 32.98 10.23
N TRP A 257 -3.55 31.75 10.32
CA TRP A 257 -2.77 30.57 10.66
C TRP A 257 -2.62 29.68 9.44
N LEU A 258 -1.49 28.97 9.38
CA LEU A 258 -1.35 27.87 8.45
C LEU A 258 -2.06 26.63 9.00
N VAL A 259 -2.66 25.87 8.13
CA VAL A 259 -3.28 24.60 8.46
C VAL A 259 -2.41 23.51 7.86
N LEU A 260 -1.86 22.64 8.71
CA LEU A 260 -0.90 21.60 8.33
C LEU A 260 -1.52 20.22 8.53
N SER A 261 -1.56 19.43 7.47
CA SER A 261 -1.89 18.01 7.55
C SER A 261 -0.65 17.21 7.94
N ARG A 262 -0.83 16.30 8.89
CA ARG A 262 0.18 15.35 9.37
C ARG A 262 -0.41 13.95 9.47
N ALA A 263 0.41 12.95 9.67
CA ALA A 263 -0.03 11.56 9.85
C ALA A 263 -1.11 11.38 10.93
N ALA A 264 -1.07 12.17 12.02
CA ALA A 264 -2.00 12.03 13.14
C ALA A 264 -3.29 12.84 12.98
N GLY A 265 -3.29 13.96 12.24
CA GLY A 265 -4.42 14.89 12.19
C GLY A 265 -4.10 16.19 11.46
N LEU A 266 -5.04 17.12 11.57
CA LEU A 266 -4.93 18.49 11.06
C LEU A 266 -4.58 19.45 12.20
N PHE A 267 -3.62 20.33 11.97
CA PHE A 267 -3.07 21.25 12.99
C PHE A 267 -3.07 22.67 12.47
N ALA A 268 -3.49 23.63 13.32
CA ALA A 268 -3.24 25.06 13.11
C ALA A 268 -1.82 25.37 13.56
N PHE A 269 -1.05 26.03 12.71
CA PHE A 269 0.33 26.44 12.94
C PHE A 269 0.45 27.96 12.84
N ASP A 270 0.91 28.60 13.91
CA ASP A 270 1.21 30.02 13.92
C ASP A 270 2.65 30.24 13.39
N PRO A 271 2.82 30.81 12.19
CA PRO A 271 4.14 30.99 11.61
C PRO A 271 5.00 32.04 12.33
N GLU A 272 4.41 32.92 13.15
CA GLU A 272 5.16 33.92 13.92
C GLU A 272 5.79 33.33 15.19
N THR A 273 5.04 32.48 15.88
CA THR A 273 5.49 31.89 17.16
C THR A 273 5.98 30.47 17.04
N GLY A 274 5.67 29.78 15.95
CA GLY A 274 5.95 28.35 15.76
C GLY A 274 5.09 27.43 16.63
N SER A 275 3.98 27.95 17.21
CA SER A 275 3.09 27.15 18.03
C SER A 275 2.11 26.35 17.17
N GLU A 276 1.80 25.14 17.61
CA GLU A 276 0.83 24.26 16.95
C GLU A 276 -0.35 23.95 17.87
N THR A 277 -1.54 23.91 17.30
CA THR A 277 -2.78 23.50 17.98
C THR A 277 -3.50 22.45 17.13
N GLU A 278 -3.86 21.33 17.74
CA GLU A 278 -4.62 20.28 17.07
C GLU A 278 -6.03 20.77 16.72
N ILE A 279 -6.43 20.67 15.45
CA ILE A 279 -7.77 20.96 14.95
C ILE A 279 -8.63 19.70 15.06
N LEU A 280 -8.14 18.59 14.49
CA LEU A 280 -8.83 17.30 14.47
C LEU A 280 -7.82 16.15 14.32
N ARG A 281 -8.24 14.94 14.66
CA ARG A 281 -7.51 13.70 14.39
C ARG A 281 -8.17 12.89 13.29
N TRP A 282 -7.38 12.34 12.40
CA TRP A 282 -7.89 11.53 11.30
C TRP A 282 -8.65 10.29 11.78
N ASN A 283 -8.19 9.65 12.86
CA ASN A 283 -8.89 8.51 13.41
C ASN A 283 -10.28 8.87 13.99
N ALA A 284 -10.53 10.12 14.38
CA ALA A 284 -11.86 10.56 14.80
C ALA A 284 -12.85 10.66 13.62
N LEU A 285 -12.32 10.82 12.40
CA LEU A 285 -13.08 10.87 11.15
C LEU A 285 -13.06 9.53 10.37
N ASP A 286 -12.47 8.50 10.95
CA ASP A 286 -12.29 7.21 10.30
C ASP A 286 -11.65 7.34 8.90
N THR A 287 -10.58 8.15 8.80
CA THR A 287 -9.84 8.37 7.56
C THR A 287 -8.33 8.31 7.79
N ALA A 288 -7.56 8.03 6.74
CA ALA A 288 -6.12 8.22 6.70
C ALA A 288 -5.76 9.72 6.70
N ALA A 289 -4.48 10.02 6.84
CA ALA A 289 -3.99 11.39 6.65
C ALA A 289 -4.37 11.88 5.25
N ILE A 290 -5.12 12.97 5.20
CA ILE A 290 -5.47 13.63 3.94
C ILE A 290 -4.28 14.46 3.49
N THR A 291 -3.90 14.31 2.24
CA THR A 291 -2.74 15.00 1.63
C THR A 291 -3.19 16.17 0.75
N GLY A 292 -2.25 17.07 0.42
CA GLY A 292 -2.49 18.12 -0.56
C GLY A 292 -3.02 19.42 0.01
N ILE A 293 -3.97 20.04 -0.68
CA ILE A 293 -4.41 21.42 -0.44
C ILE A 293 -5.66 21.44 0.43
N PHE A 294 -5.64 22.23 1.50
CA PHE A 294 -6.78 22.48 2.37
C PHE A 294 -7.30 23.90 2.11
N LEU A 295 -8.53 23.98 1.65
CA LEU A 295 -9.21 25.25 1.38
C LEU A 295 -10.25 25.51 2.47
N GLN A 296 -10.20 26.67 3.10
CA GLN A 296 -11.19 27.03 4.10
C GLN A 296 -12.58 27.15 3.48
N SER A 297 -13.58 26.61 4.16
CA SER A 297 -15.00 26.72 3.83
C SER A 297 -15.76 27.35 4.99
N ALA A 298 -17.03 27.70 4.77
CA ALA A 298 -17.84 28.39 5.76
C ALA A 298 -18.01 27.62 7.09
N ASP A 299 -17.92 26.29 7.06
CA ASP A 299 -18.17 25.39 8.19
C ASP A 299 -17.05 24.36 8.40
N GLY A 300 -15.88 24.57 7.78
CA GLY A 300 -14.74 23.66 7.94
C GLY A 300 -13.73 23.77 6.80
N TRP A 301 -13.36 22.62 6.22
CA TRP A 301 -12.30 22.53 5.21
C TRP A 301 -12.76 21.72 4.00
N LEU A 302 -12.44 22.19 2.82
CA LEU A 302 -12.58 21.49 1.56
C LEU A 302 -11.21 20.88 1.20
N CYS A 303 -11.15 19.60 0.89
CA CYS A 303 -9.89 18.90 0.58
C CYS A 303 -10.13 17.74 -0.40
N GLU A 304 -9.05 17.22 -0.95
CA GLU A 304 -9.04 16.01 -1.76
C GLU A 304 -8.42 14.86 -0.95
N ASP A 305 -9.16 13.78 -0.79
CA ASP A 305 -8.73 12.64 0.05
C ASP A 305 -8.41 11.37 -0.75
N GLY A 306 -8.27 11.50 -2.06
CA GLY A 306 -7.97 10.39 -2.96
C GLY A 306 -9.14 9.43 -3.24
N SER A 307 -10.32 9.68 -2.68
CA SER A 307 -11.51 8.84 -2.91
C SER A 307 -12.16 9.05 -4.29
N GLY A 308 -11.71 10.05 -5.06
CA GLY A 308 -12.37 10.48 -6.29
C GLY A 308 -13.69 11.23 -6.04
N ALA A 309 -13.92 11.72 -4.81
CA ALA A 309 -15.05 12.53 -4.42
C ALA A 309 -14.59 13.88 -3.86
N ILE A 310 -15.46 14.88 -3.84
CA ILE A 310 -15.21 16.10 -3.10
C ILE A 310 -15.41 15.83 -1.62
N THR A 311 -14.38 16.09 -0.83
CA THR A 311 -14.39 15.89 0.61
C THR A 311 -14.45 17.20 1.36
N LYS A 312 -15.43 17.30 2.25
CA LYS A 312 -15.58 18.43 3.18
C LYS A 312 -15.47 17.94 4.62
N LEU A 313 -14.59 18.54 5.40
CA LEU A 313 -14.48 18.33 6.83
C LEU A 313 -15.31 19.41 7.52
N CYS A 314 -16.41 19.01 8.15
CA CYS A 314 -17.41 19.96 8.69
C CYS A 314 -17.46 19.92 10.21
N HIS A 315 -17.66 21.08 10.84
CA HIS A 315 -18.12 21.21 12.23
C HIS A 315 -19.62 20.96 12.31
N VAL A 316 -20.02 19.93 13.03
CA VAL A 316 -21.43 19.59 13.23
C VAL A 316 -21.82 19.79 14.70
N PRO A 317 -22.90 20.57 15.00
CA PRO A 317 -23.36 20.79 16.36
C PRO A 317 -23.83 19.48 17.02
N GLY A 318 -23.46 19.30 18.29
CA GLY A 318 -23.82 18.13 19.10
C GLY A 318 -22.66 17.15 19.29
N PRO A 319 -22.80 16.19 20.20
CA PRO A 319 -21.80 15.15 20.43
C PRO A 319 -21.73 14.17 19.25
N ALA A 320 -20.57 13.57 19.02
CA ALA A 320 -20.41 12.50 18.05
C ALA A 320 -21.36 11.31 18.42
N PRO A 321 -21.91 10.61 17.43
CA PRO A 321 -22.72 9.42 17.69
C PRO A 321 -21.96 8.35 18.49
N GLU A 322 -22.59 7.83 19.55
CA GLU A 322 -22.02 6.69 20.27
C GLU A 322 -22.09 5.44 19.39
N ARG A 323 -20.95 4.80 19.16
CA ARG A 323 -20.84 3.51 18.45
C ARG A 323 -20.29 2.45 19.38
N LYS A 324 -20.65 1.20 19.13
CA LYS A 324 -19.99 0.05 19.78
C LYS A 324 -18.61 -0.12 19.16
N VAL A 325 -17.58 -0.19 19.99
CA VAL A 325 -16.19 -0.32 19.52
C VAL A 325 -15.75 -1.78 19.56
N LEU A 326 -15.08 -2.24 18.51
CA LEU A 326 -14.23 -3.41 18.47
C LEU A 326 -12.80 -2.98 18.15
N THR A 327 -11.84 -3.55 18.86
CA THR A 327 -10.41 -3.30 18.66
C THR A 327 -9.83 -4.29 17.64
N LEU A 328 -9.03 -3.80 16.69
CA LEU A 328 -8.36 -4.61 15.67
C LEU A 328 -6.85 -4.44 15.77
N ALA A 329 -6.12 -5.53 15.92
CA ALA A 329 -4.68 -5.54 15.72
C ALA A 329 -4.35 -5.89 14.27
N ILE A 330 -3.70 -4.98 13.54
CA ILE A 330 -3.13 -5.23 12.22
C ILE A 330 -1.67 -5.64 12.43
N LEU A 331 -1.35 -6.89 12.11
CA LEU A 331 -0.03 -7.47 12.23
C LEU A 331 0.62 -7.37 10.86
N ALA A 332 1.45 -6.36 10.67
CA ALA A 332 1.99 -6.03 9.36
C ALA A 332 3.46 -6.40 9.24
N GLY A 333 3.78 -7.14 8.18
CA GLY A 333 5.03 -7.00 7.48
C GLY A 333 5.02 -5.69 6.67
N THR A 334 5.96 -5.45 5.79
CA THR A 334 6.06 -4.19 5.05
C THR A 334 5.00 -4.04 3.93
N GLY A 335 4.18 -2.99 3.96
CA GLY A 335 3.51 -2.40 2.79
C GLY A 335 2.05 -2.78 2.52
N MET A 336 1.44 -3.75 3.20
CA MET A 336 0.02 -4.11 3.01
C MET A 336 -0.91 -3.53 4.09
N GLU A 337 -0.36 -2.93 5.13
CA GLU A 337 -1.11 -2.29 6.23
C GLU A 337 -2.03 -1.17 5.75
N THR A 338 -1.62 -0.45 4.70
CA THR A 338 -2.41 0.63 4.11
C THR A 338 -3.76 0.14 3.60
N GLN A 339 -3.81 -1.02 2.94
CA GLN A 339 -5.06 -1.60 2.45
C GLN A 339 -5.96 -2.08 3.60
N ALA A 340 -5.37 -2.69 4.63
CA ALA A 340 -6.11 -3.11 5.81
C ALA A 340 -6.69 -1.91 6.56
N MET A 341 -5.94 -0.81 6.68
CA MET A 341 -6.43 0.44 7.27
C MET A 341 -7.54 1.06 6.43
N GLN A 342 -7.42 1.09 5.09
CA GLN A 342 -8.46 1.60 4.20
C GLN A 342 -9.77 0.80 4.35
N MET A 343 -9.68 -0.52 4.37
CA MET A 343 -10.83 -1.40 4.59
C MET A 343 -11.55 -1.10 5.91
N VAL A 344 -10.80 -0.84 7.00
CA VAL A 344 -11.36 -0.43 8.30
C VAL A 344 -12.06 0.92 8.20
N GLN A 345 -11.45 1.88 7.54
CA GLN A 345 -12.01 3.22 7.37
C GLN A 345 -13.32 3.19 6.60
N ASP A 346 -13.36 2.44 5.49
CA ASP A 346 -14.57 2.32 4.66
C ASP A 346 -15.69 1.59 5.40
N PHE A 347 -15.36 0.57 6.23
CA PHE A 347 -16.31 -0.03 7.13
C PHE A 347 -16.88 0.98 8.11
N ASN A 348 -16.05 1.74 8.78
CA ASN A 348 -16.46 2.73 9.76
C ASN A 348 -17.34 3.83 9.15
N GLN A 349 -17.14 4.13 7.87
CA GLN A 349 -17.93 5.10 7.09
C GLN A 349 -19.22 4.53 6.54
N SER A 350 -19.42 3.21 6.54
CA SER A 350 -20.62 2.56 6.02
C SER A 350 -21.90 2.86 6.83
N GLY A 351 -21.80 3.60 7.93
CA GLY A 351 -22.91 4.08 8.73
C GLY A 351 -23.48 3.05 9.72
N THR A 352 -22.71 2.02 10.05
CA THR A 352 -23.10 1.03 11.07
C THR A 352 -23.02 1.59 12.49
N GLU A 353 -23.73 0.94 13.45
CA GLU A 353 -23.58 1.24 14.89
C GLU A 353 -22.26 0.75 15.47
N LEU A 354 -21.44 0.10 14.65
CA LEU A 354 -20.15 -0.46 15.03
C LEU A 354 -19.02 0.43 14.52
N ARG A 355 -17.94 0.48 15.28
CA ARG A 355 -16.69 1.12 14.90
C ARG A 355 -15.52 0.20 15.19
N ILE A 356 -14.61 0.08 14.24
CA ILE A 356 -13.36 -0.67 14.40
C ILE A 356 -12.24 0.33 14.72
N GLU A 357 -11.60 0.15 15.88
CA GLU A 357 -10.38 0.89 16.25
C GLU A 357 -9.16 0.02 15.96
N ALA A 358 -8.48 0.33 14.86
CA ALA A 358 -7.32 -0.43 14.40
C ALA A 358 -6.01 0.13 14.95
N THR A 359 -5.11 -0.78 15.32
CA THR A 359 -3.72 -0.47 15.68
C THR A 359 -2.79 -1.35 14.85
N VAL A 360 -1.80 -0.73 14.20
CA VAL A 360 -0.77 -1.45 13.43
C VAL A 360 0.37 -1.84 14.36
N TYR A 361 0.76 -3.11 14.30
CA TYR A 361 1.89 -3.66 15.04
C TYR A 361 2.92 -4.16 14.02
N SER A 362 4.10 -3.56 14.03
CA SER A 362 5.20 -3.95 13.16
C SER A 362 6.54 -3.90 13.93
N GLU A 363 7.55 -4.62 13.46
CA GLU A 363 8.89 -4.57 14.06
C GLU A 363 9.60 -3.23 13.86
N GLU A 364 9.18 -2.44 12.87
CA GLU A 364 9.77 -1.12 12.55
C GLU A 364 9.27 0.00 13.46
N GLN A 365 8.12 -0.18 14.11
CA GLN A 365 7.52 0.83 14.99
C GLN A 365 7.89 0.59 16.45
N ALA A 366 8.79 1.41 16.99
CA ALA A 366 9.32 1.27 18.36
C ALA A 366 8.25 1.31 19.48
N GLU A 367 7.06 1.87 19.23
CA GLU A 367 5.98 2.01 20.22
C GLU A 367 4.92 0.90 20.11
N ASN A 368 4.76 0.26 18.94
CA ASN A 368 3.76 -0.78 18.69
C ASN A 368 4.45 -2.06 18.18
N THR A 369 5.28 -2.65 18.99
CA THR A 369 5.99 -3.89 18.64
C THR A 369 5.12 -5.11 18.87
N LEU A 370 5.42 -6.20 18.14
CA LEU A 370 4.79 -7.51 18.34
C LEU A 370 4.98 -8.03 19.78
N ASP A 371 6.07 -7.70 20.42
CA ASP A 371 6.32 -8.05 21.84
C ASP A 371 5.37 -7.32 22.80
N PHE A 372 5.00 -6.08 22.47
CA PHE A 372 3.98 -5.36 23.23
C PHE A 372 2.61 -6.04 23.11
N LEU A 373 2.21 -6.40 21.89
CA LEU A 373 0.97 -7.12 21.66
C LEU A 373 0.96 -8.49 22.36
N ARG A 374 2.05 -9.25 22.29
CA ARG A 374 2.19 -10.51 23.05
C ARG A 374 2.00 -10.30 24.53
N THR A 375 2.55 -9.21 25.09
CA THR A 375 2.39 -8.85 26.50
C THR A 375 0.93 -8.51 26.83
N GLN A 376 0.23 -7.76 25.99
CA GLN A 376 -1.20 -7.47 26.17
C GLN A 376 -2.04 -8.75 26.17
N ILE A 377 -1.82 -9.64 25.19
CA ILE A 377 -2.52 -10.93 25.12
C ILE A 377 -2.29 -11.76 26.38
N MET A 378 -1.05 -11.85 26.85
CA MET A 378 -0.73 -12.57 28.10
C MET A 378 -1.36 -11.94 29.33
N ALA A 379 -1.57 -10.64 29.33
CA ALA A 379 -2.25 -9.91 30.41
C ALA A 379 -3.77 -10.09 30.36
N GLY A 380 -4.34 -10.69 29.30
CA GLY A 380 -5.78 -10.85 29.10
C GLY A 380 -6.46 -9.61 28.49
N ASP A 381 -5.68 -8.71 27.90
CA ASP A 381 -6.11 -7.48 27.23
C ASP A 381 -5.90 -7.63 25.70
N ALA A 382 -6.32 -8.76 25.15
CA ALA A 382 -6.20 -9.05 23.73
C ALA A 382 -7.19 -8.20 22.92
N PRO A 383 -6.79 -7.71 21.72
CA PRO A 383 -7.72 -7.11 20.78
C PRO A 383 -8.88 -8.06 20.45
N ASP A 384 -10.03 -7.50 20.03
CA ASP A 384 -11.21 -8.29 19.62
C ASP A 384 -10.98 -9.00 18.29
N LEU A 385 -10.24 -8.36 17.39
CA LEU A 385 -9.99 -8.80 16.02
C LEU A 385 -8.50 -8.78 15.70
N PHE A 386 -8.10 -9.63 14.78
CA PHE A 386 -6.76 -9.68 14.20
C PHE A 386 -6.82 -9.60 12.68
N CYS A 387 -5.97 -8.78 12.07
CA CYS A 387 -5.70 -8.77 10.66
C CYS A 387 -4.24 -9.21 10.47
N PHE A 388 -4.06 -10.37 9.86
CA PHE A 388 -2.75 -10.92 9.56
C PHE A 388 -2.37 -10.49 8.15
N VAL A 389 -1.30 -9.70 8.05
CA VAL A 389 -0.74 -9.25 6.77
C VAL A 389 0.58 -9.97 6.57
N ASP A 390 0.63 -10.82 5.56
CA ASP A 390 1.79 -11.65 5.24
C ASP A 390 2.34 -11.22 3.88
N ASN A 391 3.60 -10.85 3.85
CA ASN A 391 4.33 -10.58 2.60
C ASN A 391 5.11 -11.82 2.10
N GLY A 392 4.90 -12.98 2.74
CA GLY A 392 5.58 -14.23 2.42
C GLY A 392 6.99 -14.36 3.00
N TYR A 393 7.43 -13.40 3.83
CA TYR A 393 8.80 -13.35 4.37
C TYR A 393 8.89 -13.22 5.89
N ASP A 394 7.78 -12.93 6.59
CA ASP A 394 7.77 -12.70 8.03
C ASP A 394 7.04 -13.79 8.81
N GLU A 395 7.58 -14.15 9.96
CA GLU A 395 6.92 -15.03 10.92
C GLU A 395 5.56 -14.46 11.29
N ARG A 396 4.50 -15.26 11.20
CA ARG A 396 3.23 -14.92 11.83
C ARG A 396 3.40 -14.93 13.35
N PRO A 397 3.41 -13.77 14.01
CA PRO A 397 3.93 -13.65 15.38
C PRO A 397 3.02 -14.25 16.44
N ILE A 398 1.80 -14.65 16.05
CA ILE A 398 0.81 -15.24 16.97
C ILE A 398 0.27 -16.50 16.33
N ALA A 399 0.49 -17.64 17.00
CA ALA A 399 -0.16 -18.87 16.59
C ALA A 399 -1.68 -18.68 16.68
N PRO A 400 -2.44 -18.64 15.58
CA PRO A 400 -3.87 -18.39 15.57
C PRO A 400 -4.64 -19.34 16.51
N ARG A 401 -4.13 -20.54 16.67
CA ARG A 401 -4.72 -21.62 17.47
C ARG A 401 -4.91 -21.31 18.96
N LYS A 402 -4.12 -20.39 19.52
CA LYS A 402 -4.16 -20.08 20.97
C LYS A 402 -4.94 -18.80 21.28
N VAL A 403 -5.18 -17.97 20.28
CA VAL A 403 -5.72 -16.62 20.46
C VAL A 403 -7.06 -16.44 19.76
N CYS A 404 -7.21 -16.98 18.56
CA CYS A 404 -8.44 -16.84 17.77
C CYS A 404 -9.46 -17.95 18.11
N MET A 405 -10.73 -17.58 18.03
CA MET A 405 -11.86 -18.51 18.14
C MET A 405 -12.14 -19.17 16.78
N ASP A 406 -12.99 -20.21 16.82
CA ASP A 406 -13.50 -20.84 15.62
C ASP A 406 -14.50 -19.92 14.89
N LEU A 407 -14.12 -19.44 13.71
CA LEU A 407 -14.96 -18.55 12.90
C LEU A 407 -16.27 -19.22 12.43
N LEU A 408 -16.29 -20.55 12.32
CA LEU A 408 -17.49 -21.30 11.96
C LEU A 408 -18.53 -21.32 13.10
N SER A 409 -18.16 -20.86 14.29
CA SER A 409 -19.07 -20.70 15.43
C SER A 409 -19.69 -19.30 15.54
N LEU A 410 -19.23 -18.32 14.72
CA LEU A 410 -19.75 -16.96 14.73
C LEU A 410 -21.21 -16.92 14.26
N PRO A 411 -22.06 -16.09 14.88
CA PRO A 411 -23.43 -15.91 14.43
C PRO A 411 -23.45 -15.23 13.04
N ASP A 412 -24.30 -15.73 12.15
CA ASP A 412 -24.54 -15.15 10.82
C ASP A 412 -23.28 -15.05 9.92
N PHE A 413 -22.22 -15.81 10.22
CA PHE A 413 -21.02 -15.92 9.40
C PHE A 413 -20.82 -17.37 8.96
N GLU A 414 -21.15 -17.64 7.71
CA GLU A 414 -21.03 -18.97 7.11
C GLU A 414 -19.94 -18.95 6.02
N VAL A 415 -19.11 -19.99 5.99
CA VAL A 415 -18.07 -20.19 4.97
C VAL A 415 -18.26 -21.58 4.36
N SER A 416 -18.54 -21.62 3.06
CA SER A 416 -18.58 -22.87 2.30
C SER A 416 -17.19 -23.19 1.72
N PRO A 417 -16.77 -24.49 1.71
CA PRO A 417 -15.53 -24.87 1.04
C PRO A 417 -15.43 -24.44 -0.42
N ASP A 418 -16.56 -24.40 -1.14
CA ASP A 418 -16.61 -24.03 -2.56
C ASP A 418 -16.53 -22.53 -2.82
N GLU A 419 -16.58 -21.71 -1.77
CA GLU A 419 -16.43 -20.26 -1.87
C GLU A 419 -14.97 -19.82 -1.89
N LEU A 420 -14.08 -20.62 -1.35
CA LEU A 420 -12.62 -20.36 -1.35
C LEU A 420 -11.94 -21.07 -2.52
N LEU A 421 -10.72 -20.61 -2.82
CA LEU A 421 -9.88 -21.26 -3.83
C LEU A 421 -9.73 -22.77 -3.54
N PRO A 422 -9.65 -23.63 -4.57
CA PRO A 422 -9.57 -25.07 -4.40
C PRO A 422 -8.44 -25.50 -3.46
N GLY A 423 -8.79 -26.27 -2.44
CA GLY A 423 -7.86 -26.77 -1.42
C GLY A 423 -7.59 -25.79 -0.26
N LEU A 424 -7.90 -24.51 -0.40
CA LEU A 424 -7.60 -23.50 0.62
C LEU A 424 -8.40 -23.72 1.92
N TYR A 425 -9.69 -24.01 1.80
CA TYR A 425 -10.54 -24.31 2.96
C TYR A 425 -10.02 -25.50 3.75
N ASP A 426 -9.69 -26.60 3.07
CA ASP A 426 -9.17 -27.82 3.70
C ASP A 426 -7.83 -27.57 4.39
N ALA A 427 -6.98 -26.75 3.77
CA ALA A 427 -5.65 -26.42 4.29
C ALA A 427 -5.70 -25.49 5.53
N LEU A 428 -6.68 -24.58 5.58
CA LEU A 428 -6.85 -23.65 6.72
C LEU A 428 -7.68 -24.26 7.86
N THR A 429 -8.52 -25.27 7.54
CA THR A 429 -9.37 -25.91 8.55
C THR A 429 -8.60 -27.00 9.28
N GLN A 430 -8.50 -26.88 10.59
CA GLN A 430 -7.79 -27.83 11.44
C GLN A 430 -8.76 -28.50 12.41
N ASN A 431 -8.93 -29.81 12.31
CA ASN A 431 -9.86 -30.59 13.11
C ASN A 431 -11.31 -30.02 13.06
N GLY A 432 -11.71 -29.46 11.93
CA GLY A 432 -13.02 -28.84 11.72
C GLY A 432 -13.16 -27.42 12.28
N THR A 433 -12.06 -26.75 12.62
CA THR A 433 -12.00 -25.39 13.15
C THR A 433 -11.30 -24.46 12.15
N LEU A 434 -11.91 -23.33 11.84
CA LEU A 434 -11.35 -22.28 11.01
C LEU A 434 -10.96 -21.08 11.90
N TYR A 435 -9.67 -20.81 12.07
CA TYR A 435 -9.20 -19.74 12.95
C TYR A 435 -8.98 -18.40 12.25
N GLU A 436 -8.87 -18.42 10.92
CA GLU A 436 -8.66 -17.24 10.10
C GLU A 436 -9.42 -17.35 8.78
N PHE A 437 -9.97 -16.22 8.32
CA PHE A 437 -10.66 -16.10 7.04
C PHE A 437 -9.74 -15.41 6.04
N PRO A 438 -9.33 -16.09 4.95
CA PRO A 438 -8.44 -15.51 3.95
C PRO A 438 -9.19 -14.51 3.07
N LEU A 439 -8.56 -13.38 2.78
CA LEU A 439 -9.08 -12.35 1.87
C LEU A 439 -8.32 -12.34 0.55
N THR A 440 -6.99 -12.41 0.61
CA THR A 440 -6.12 -12.45 -0.57
C THR A 440 -5.04 -13.51 -0.44
N VAL A 441 -4.55 -13.97 -1.59
CA VAL A 441 -3.48 -14.96 -1.68
C VAL A 441 -2.44 -14.55 -2.71
N THR A 442 -1.31 -15.23 -2.68
CA THR A 442 -0.28 -15.21 -3.72
C THR A 442 -0.01 -16.65 -4.15
N LEU A 443 0.15 -16.87 -5.46
CA LEU A 443 0.58 -18.16 -6.03
C LEU A 443 2.01 -18.04 -6.52
N GLU A 444 2.81 -19.06 -6.22
CA GLU A 444 4.19 -19.18 -6.68
C GLU A 444 4.33 -20.44 -7.54
N THR A 445 4.85 -20.25 -8.74
CA THR A 445 4.97 -21.33 -9.73
C THR A 445 6.11 -21.03 -10.70
N PHE A 446 6.46 -21.96 -11.57
CA PHE A 446 7.30 -21.72 -12.73
C PHE A 446 6.48 -21.82 -14.01
N LEU A 447 6.81 -20.97 -14.99
CA LEU A 447 6.38 -21.13 -16.38
C LEU A 447 7.42 -21.94 -17.14
N ALA A 448 6.95 -22.80 -18.03
CA ALA A 448 7.78 -23.53 -18.98
C ALA A 448 7.18 -23.52 -20.39
N PRO A 449 8.00 -23.64 -21.46
CA PRO A 449 7.48 -23.86 -22.80
C PRO A 449 6.75 -25.21 -22.87
N SER A 450 5.49 -25.22 -23.32
CA SER A 450 4.64 -26.42 -23.35
C SER A 450 5.22 -27.58 -24.18
N ASN A 451 6.06 -27.27 -25.17
CA ASN A 451 6.74 -28.30 -25.96
C ASN A 451 7.86 -29.02 -25.21
N LEU A 452 8.35 -28.49 -24.09
CA LEU A 452 9.35 -29.12 -23.21
C LEU A 452 8.71 -29.72 -21.98
N ILE A 453 7.85 -28.99 -21.32
CA ILE A 453 7.09 -29.37 -20.11
C ILE A 453 5.61 -29.18 -20.43
N ALA A 454 4.89 -30.25 -20.67
CA ALA A 454 3.51 -30.20 -21.14
C ALA A 454 2.47 -30.12 -20.01
N GLU A 455 2.78 -30.66 -18.85
CA GLU A 455 1.86 -30.80 -17.72
C GLU A 455 2.46 -30.17 -16.45
N PRO A 456 1.63 -29.68 -15.49
CA PRO A 456 2.09 -29.27 -14.18
C PRO A 456 2.78 -30.37 -13.38
N GLY A 457 3.60 -30.00 -12.37
CA GLY A 457 4.26 -30.95 -11.50
C GLY A 457 5.57 -31.47 -12.05
N VAL A 458 6.54 -30.57 -12.27
CA VAL A 458 7.85 -30.88 -12.82
C VAL A 458 8.66 -31.82 -11.88
N THR A 459 9.03 -32.96 -12.39
CA THR A 459 9.94 -33.92 -11.70
C THR A 459 11.37 -33.79 -12.22
N THR A 460 12.32 -34.40 -11.50
CA THR A 460 13.72 -34.55 -11.99
C THR A 460 13.77 -35.23 -13.34
N GLN A 461 12.89 -36.20 -13.61
CA GLN A 461 12.82 -36.90 -14.89
C GLN A 461 12.41 -35.96 -16.03
N ASP A 462 11.48 -35.03 -15.78
CA ASP A 462 11.05 -34.06 -16.77
C ASP A 462 12.17 -33.06 -17.09
N LEU A 463 12.92 -32.61 -16.09
CA LEU A 463 14.11 -31.77 -16.30
C LEU A 463 15.18 -32.47 -17.13
N GLU A 464 15.46 -33.75 -16.87
CA GLU A 464 16.40 -34.56 -17.66
C GLU A 464 15.90 -34.77 -19.09
N ALA A 465 14.61 -35.02 -19.29
CA ALA A 465 14.01 -35.15 -20.62
C ALA A 465 14.07 -33.78 -21.38
N ALA A 466 13.77 -32.66 -20.72
CA ALA A 466 13.90 -31.34 -21.28
C ALA A 466 15.35 -31.02 -21.68
N ARG A 467 16.33 -31.40 -20.83
CA ARG A 467 17.77 -31.26 -21.12
C ARG A 467 18.17 -32.05 -22.38
N GLN A 468 17.71 -33.29 -22.51
CA GLN A 468 18.00 -34.10 -23.70
C GLN A 468 17.40 -33.48 -24.96
N LYS A 469 16.25 -32.85 -24.86
CA LYS A 469 15.53 -32.23 -25.99
C LYS A 469 16.11 -30.86 -26.38
N ALA A 470 16.48 -30.04 -25.39
CA ALA A 470 17.06 -28.72 -25.62
C ALA A 470 18.56 -28.76 -26.00
N GLY A 471 19.31 -29.84 -25.61
CA GLY A 471 20.71 -30.00 -25.97
C GLY A 471 21.69 -29.17 -25.17
N GLU A 472 22.77 -28.68 -25.83
CA GLU A 472 23.90 -27.98 -25.15
C GLU A 472 23.49 -26.59 -24.61
N ASP A 473 22.41 -25.98 -25.13
CA ASP A 473 21.91 -24.69 -24.70
C ASP A 473 20.93 -24.76 -23.50
N PHE A 474 20.83 -25.93 -22.86
CA PHE A 474 19.93 -26.17 -21.77
C PHE A 474 20.32 -25.38 -20.51
N VAL A 475 19.48 -24.43 -20.11
CA VAL A 475 19.53 -23.69 -18.85
C VAL A 475 18.23 -24.00 -18.09
N PRO A 476 18.26 -24.74 -16.98
CA PRO A 476 17.01 -25.17 -16.33
C PRO A 476 16.23 -24.01 -15.69
N PHE A 477 16.93 -23.15 -14.96
CA PHE A 477 16.34 -22.06 -14.20
C PHE A 477 17.05 -20.74 -14.49
N GLU A 478 16.40 -19.65 -14.20
CA GLU A 478 17.02 -18.32 -14.16
C GLU A 478 18.22 -18.29 -13.19
N SER A 479 19.21 -17.45 -13.47
CA SER A 479 20.48 -17.45 -12.75
C SER A 479 20.37 -17.17 -11.25
N TRP A 480 19.35 -16.41 -10.83
CA TRP A 480 19.08 -16.08 -9.42
C TRP A 480 18.50 -17.26 -8.63
N ASN A 481 17.97 -18.30 -9.30
CA ASN A 481 17.56 -19.55 -8.65
C ASN A 481 18.78 -20.38 -8.26
N THR A 482 19.57 -19.84 -7.32
CA THR A 482 20.73 -20.53 -6.73
C THR A 482 20.30 -21.79 -5.98
N PRO A 483 21.24 -22.69 -5.59
CA PRO A 483 20.93 -23.83 -4.75
C PRO A 483 20.14 -23.49 -3.49
N ASP A 484 20.47 -22.37 -2.83
CA ASP A 484 19.76 -21.87 -1.65
C ASP A 484 18.32 -21.48 -1.98
N ASN A 485 18.10 -20.75 -3.08
CA ASN A 485 16.76 -20.37 -3.52
C ASN A 485 15.91 -21.58 -3.94
N LEU A 486 16.49 -22.55 -4.67
CA LEU A 486 15.77 -23.77 -5.02
C LEU A 486 15.42 -24.59 -3.78
N PHE A 487 16.30 -24.63 -2.79
CA PHE A 487 16.02 -25.29 -1.51
C PHE A 487 14.87 -24.59 -0.79
N TRP A 488 14.92 -23.26 -0.66
CA TRP A 488 13.87 -22.46 -0.02
C TRP A 488 12.51 -22.62 -0.71
N LEU A 489 12.46 -22.60 -2.04
CA LEU A 489 11.23 -22.79 -2.82
C LEU A 489 10.65 -24.21 -2.64
N SER A 490 11.50 -25.22 -2.58
CA SER A 490 11.08 -26.63 -2.64
C SER A 490 10.85 -27.27 -1.26
N ILE A 491 11.59 -26.87 -0.22
CA ILE A 491 11.55 -27.53 1.10
C ILE A 491 10.14 -27.54 1.74
N PRO A 492 9.28 -26.50 1.56
CA PRO A 492 7.93 -26.53 2.12
C PRO A 492 7.08 -27.73 1.67
N PHE A 493 7.28 -28.25 0.45
CA PHE A 493 6.58 -29.44 -0.04
C PHE A 493 6.99 -30.73 0.69
N TYR A 494 8.19 -30.74 1.27
CA TYR A 494 8.78 -31.90 1.90
C TYR A 494 8.73 -31.87 3.43
N LEU A 495 8.31 -30.74 4.04
CA LEU A 495 8.34 -30.61 5.50
C LEU A 495 7.56 -31.69 6.22
N SER A 496 6.35 -32.02 5.76
CA SER A 496 5.51 -33.07 6.38
C SER A 496 6.14 -34.47 6.32
N LYS A 497 7.05 -34.69 5.40
CA LYS A 497 7.79 -35.94 5.27
C LYS A 497 8.90 -36.10 6.31
N TYR A 498 9.51 -34.98 6.68
CA TYR A 498 10.67 -34.96 7.57
C TYR A 498 10.35 -34.49 8.98
N VAL A 499 9.22 -33.84 9.20
CA VAL A 499 8.83 -33.23 10.49
C VAL A 499 7.44 -33.70 10.89
N ASP A 500 7.36 -34.39 12.01
CA ASP A 500 6.09 -34.74 12.66
C ASP A 500 5.91 -33.88 13.91
N ARG A 501 4.97 -32.94 13.81
CA ARG A 501 4.67 -31.97 14.87
C ARG A 501 3.85 -32.57 16.01
N GLU A 502 3.04 -33.59 15.73
CA GLU A 502 2.23 -34.26 16.75
C GLU A 502 3.13 -34.98 17.75
N THR A 503 4.17 -35.65 17.24
CA THR A 503 5.14 -36.36 18.07
C THR A 503 6.36 -35.53 18.45
N GLY A 504 6.51 -34.32 17.89
CA GLY A 504 7.69 -33.47 18.11
C GLY A 504 8.98 -34.06 17.59
N THR A 505 8.92 -34.86 16.48
CA THR A 505 10.06 -35.53 15.91
C THR A 505 10.40 -35.05 14.51
N CYS A 506 11.69 -35.16 14.14
CA CYS A 506 12.16 -34.88 12.78
C CYS A 506 13.20 -35.87 12.32
N SER A 507 13.37 -36.04 10.99
CA SER A 507 14.22 -37.09 10.37
C SER A 507 14.92 -36.60 9.09
N PHE A 508 15.88 -35.65 9.22
CA PHE A 508 16.69 -35.18 8.10
C PHE A 508 17.93 -36.02 7.79
N GLU A 509 18.40 -36.83 8.72
CA GLU A 509 19.58 -37.68 8.53
C GLU A 509 19.23 -38.94 7.70
N THR A 510 18.70 -38.75 6.49
CA THR A 510 18.29 -39.82 5.57
C THR A 510 18.95 -39.66 4.20
N GLN A 511 19.17 -40.77 3.47
CA GLN A 511 19.76 -40.71 2.14
C GLN A 511 18.90 -39.86 1.20
N GLU A 512 17.60 -39.97 1.30
CA GLU A 512 16.65 -39.20 0.49
C GLU A 512 16.79 -37.71 0.69
N PHE A 513 16.97 -37.23 1.92
CA PHE A 513 17.23 -35.82 2.20
C PHE A 513 18.61 -35.37 1.68
N TYR A 514 19.63 -36.21 1.76
CA TYR A 514 20.95 -35.95 1.16
C TYR A 514 20.84 -35.79 -0.36
N ASP A 515 20.06 -36.66 -1.00
CA ASP A 515 19.83 -36.64 -2.44
C ASP A 515 19.06 -35.36 -2.85
N PHE A 516 18.12 -34.90 -2.03
CA PHE A 516 17.43 -33.63 -2.23
C PHE A 516 18.38 -32.42 -2.12
N LEU A 517 19.24 -32.36 -1.11
CA LEU A 517 20.28 -31.32 -1.01
C LEU A 517 21.20 -31.32 -2.22
N LEU A 518 21.62 -32.51 -2.66
CA LEU A 518 22.46 -32.68 -3.87
C LEU A 518 21.72 -32.25 -5.13
N TRP A 519 20.43 -32.49 -5.21
CA TRP A 519 19.57 -32.03 -6.31
C TRP A 519 19.55 -30.51 -6.41
N CYS A 520 19.28 -29.79 -5.32
CA CYS A 520 19.31 -28.33 -5.29
C CYS A 520 20.70 -27.82 -5.75
N LYS A 521 21.78 -28.42 -5.26
CA LYS A 521 23.15 -28.03 -5.63
C LYS A 521 23.47 -28.29 -7.10
N THR A 522 22.89 -29.34 -7.69
CA THR A 522 23.17 -29.76 -9.07
C THR A 522 22.42 -28.90 -10.09
N TRP A 523 21.20 -28.53 -9.77
CA TRP A 523 20.30 -27.80 -10.69
C TRP A 523 20.29 -26.29 -10.47
N GLY A 524 20.72 -25.81 -9.31
CA GLY A 524 20.74 -24.39 -8.98
C GLY A 524 21.69 -23.58 -9.84
N GLY A 525 21.31 -22.35 -10.11
CA GLY A 525 22.11 -21.33 -10.80
C GLY A 525 23.31 -20.89 -9.97
N ASP A 526 24.23 -20.15 -10.59
CA ASP A 526 25.43 -19.65 -9.93
C ASP A 526 25.31 -18.22 -9.38
N GLY A 527 24.11 -17.64 -9.41
CA GLY A 527 23.82 -16.30 -8.90
C GLY A 527 24.43 -15.17 -9.73
N SER A 528 25.07 -15.47 -10.85
CA SER A 528 25.67 -14.43 -11.70
C SER A 528 24.60 -13.71 -12.53
N PRO A 529 24.65 -12.38 -12.68
CA PRO A 529 23.83 -11.66 -13.63
C PRO A 529 24.16 -12.14 -15.04
N ARG A 530 23.26 -12.88 -15.65
CA ARG A 530 23.48 -13.39 -17.01
C ARG A 530 22.52 -12.69 -17.98
N ASN A 531 23.04 -12.27 -19.12
CA ASN A 531 22.24 -11.99 -20.33
C ASN A 531 21.59 -13.27 -20.91
N THR A 532 21.51 -14.35 -20.12
CA THR A 532 21.07 -15.69 -20.50
C THR A 532 19.81 -16.13 -19.77
N ASP A 533 19.25 -15.29 -18.89
CA ASP A 533 17.98 -15.59 -18.21
C ASP A 533 16.84 -15.77 -19.22
N GLU A 534 16.90 -15.08 -20.35
CA GLU A 534 16.00 -15.28 -21.50
C GLU A 534 16.06 -16.72 -22.10
N LYS A 535 17.10 -17.49 -21.79
CA LYS A 535 17.25 -18.89 -22.24
C LYS A 535 16.86 -19.92 -21.18
N ALA A 536 16.51 -19.49 -19.99
CA ALA A 536 16.01 -20.40 -18.97
C ALA A 536 14.75 -21.11 -19.47
N ILE A 537 14.56 -22.37 -19.10
CA ILE A 537 13.36 -23.13 -19.44
C ILE A 537 12.26 -22.88 -18.41
N LEU A 538 12.65 -22.74 -17.15
CA LEU A 538 11.73 -22.50 -16.04
C LEU A 538 11.91 -21.07 -15.56
N HIS A 539 10.86 -20.27 -15.73
CA HIS A 539 10.79 -18.88 -15.29
C HIS A 539 9.85 -18.76 -14.10
N TYR A 540 10.37 -18.30 -12.97
CA TYR A 540 9.61 -18.12 -11.74
C TYR A 540 8.55 -17.05 -11.90
N GLN A 541 7.35 -17.33 -11.40
CA GLN A 541 6.22 -16.41 -11.37
C GLN A 541 5.62 -16.35 -9.97
N GLN A 542 5.34 -15.13 -9.56
CA GLN A 542 4.59 -14.83 -8.36
C GLN A 542 3.32 -14.09 -8.79
N LEU A 543 2.17 -14.75 -8.66
CA LEU A 543 0.88 -14.22 -9.05
C LEU A 543 0.15 -13.71 -7.80
N SER A 544 0.25 -12.40 -7.58
CA SER A 544 -0.37 -11.70 -6.44
C SER A 544 -1.60 -10.90 -6.84
N TYR A 545 -1.83 -10.72 -8.15
CA TYR A 545 -2.93 -9.91 -8.71
C TYR A 545 -3.49 -10.57 -9.95
N VAL A 546 -4.78 -10.32 -10.22
CA VAL A 546 -5.45 -10.85 -11.43
C VAL A 546 -4.83 -10.26 -12.72
N ASP A 547 -4.35 -9.02 -12.69
CA ASP A 547 -3.69 -8.38 -13.83
C ASP A 547 -2.37 -9.06 -14.24
N GLN A 548 -1.71 -9.77 -13.33
CA GLN A 548 -0.51 -10.59 -13.64
C GLN A 548 -0.84 -11.84 -14.46
N VAL A 549 -2.08 -12.30 -14.45
CA VAL A 549 -2.56 -13.36 -15.33
C VAL A 549 -2.86 -12.80 -16.75
N CYS A 550 -3.12 -11.48 -16.83
CA CYS A 550 -3.34 -10.81 -18.11
C CYS A 550 -2.06 -10.81 -18.95
N GLY A 551 -2.18 -11.14 -20.20
CA GLY A 551 -1.06 -11.10 -21.14
C GLY A 551 0.02 -12.15 -20.90
N MET A 552 -0.24 -13.19 -20.11
CA MET A 552 0.73 -14.27 -19.86
C MET A 552 1.16 -14.97 -21.15
N SER A 553 0.21 -15.24 -22.05
CA SER A 553 0.51 -15.79 -23.39
C SER A 553 1.40 -14.84 -24.21
N LEU A 554 1.17 -13.53 -24.10
CA LEU A 554 1.99 -12.52 -24.78
C LEU A 554 3.39 -12.46 -24.18
N MET A 555 3.50 -12.48 -22.85
CA MET A 555 4.77 -12.52 -22.13
C MET A 555 5.58 -13.74 -22.55
N ALA A 556 4.98 -14.93 -22.51
CA ALA A 556 5.62 -16.18 -22.90
C ALA A 556 6.17 -16.12 -24.33
N LYS A 557 5.42 -15.57 -25.26
CA LYS A 557 5.79 -15.49 -26.67
C LYS A 557 6.81 -14.38 -26.97
N GLU A 558 6.62 -13.18 -26.44
CA GLU A 558 7.40 -12.00 -26.83
C GLU A 558 8.65 -11.77 -25.98
N TYR A 559 8.61 -12.17 -24.71
CA TYR A 559 9.72 -11.94 -23.79
C TYR A 559 10.49 -13.22 -23.44
N LEU A 560 9.80 -14.37 -23.35
CA LEU A 560 10.44 -15.65 -23.04
C LEU A 560 10.76 -16.48 -24.30
N ASP A 561 10.35 -15.99 -25.49
CA ASP A 561 10.57 -16.62 -26.81
C ASP A 561 10.10 -18.10 -26.86
N TYR A 562 8.97 -18.39 -26.18
CA TYR A 562 8.40 -19.74 -26.19
C TYR A 562 7.78 -20.04 -27.57
N PRO A 563 8.14 -21.16 -28.19
CA PRO A 563 7.79 -21.41 -29.62
C PRO A 563 6.30 -21.66 -29.87
N ASP A 564 5.59 -22.24 -28.90
CA ASP A 564 4.19 -22.62 -29.06
C ASP A 564 3.27 -21.96 -28.04
N SER A 565 3.39 -22.34 -26.76
CA SER A 565 2.59 -21.87 -25.64
C SER A 565 3.34 -22.13 -24.34
N TYR A 566 2.76 -21.76 -23.20
CA TYR A 566 3.33 -21.98 -21.88
C TYR A 566 2.52 -22.98 -21.06
N THR A 567 3.18 -23.55 -20.05
CA THR A 567 2.57 -24.37 -18.99
C THR A 567 2.95 -23.77 -17.65
N TYR A 568 2.02 -23.71 -16.71
CA TYR A 568 2.33 -23.51 -15.29
C TYR A 568 2.96 -24.78 -14.76
N ALA A 569 4.27 -24.86 -14.87
CA ALA A 569 5.04 -26.07 -14.60
C ALA A 569 5.12 -26.42 -13.12
N GLY A 570 5.02 -25.41 -12.25
CA GLY A 570 5.19 -25.59 -10.82
C GLY A 570 6.63 -25.59 -10.36
N ILE A 571 6.83 -25.47 -9.05
CA ILE A 571 8.11 -25.65 -8.37
C ILE A 571 8.44 -27.16 -8.42
N PRO A 572 9.64 -27.56 -8.87
CA PRO A 572 9.99 -28.96 -9.01
C PRO A 572 9.87 -29.74 -7.69
N ASN A 573 9.07 -30.78 -7.73
CA ASN A 573 8.89 -31.74 -6.64
C ASN A 573 8.33 -33.05 -7.19
N GLU A 574 8.21 -34.11 -6.37
CA GLU A 574 7.81 -35.44 -6.82
C GLU A 574 6.34 -35.80 -6.54
N ASP A 575 5.62 -34.98 -5.75
CA ASP A 575 4.36 -35.41 -5.13
C ASP A 575 3.14 -34.51 -5.47
N THR A 576 3.33 -33.32 -6.03
CA THR A 576 2.24 -32.33 -6.25
C THR A 576 2.36 -31.60 -7.59
N CYS A 577 1.37 -30.73 -7.91
CA CYS A 577 1.45 -29.84 -9.07
C CYS A 577 2.57 -28.80 -8.99
N GLY A 578 3.24 -28.69 -7.83
CA GLY A 578 4.36 -27.77 -7.62
C GLY A 578 3.99 -26.31 -7.49
N THR A 579 2.72 -25.95 -7.49
CA THR A 579 2.30 -24.56 -7.20
C THR A 579 2.11 -24.39 -5.71
N MET A 580 2.72 -23.35 -5.17
CA MET A 580 2.59 -22.93 -3.77
C MET A 580 1.59 -21.79 -3.66
N MET A 581 0.75 -21.80 -2.64
CA MET A 581 -0.17 -20.72 -2.31
C MET A 581 0.16 -20.17 -0.92
N SER A 582 0.26 -18.87 -0.79
CA SER A 582 0.40 -18.17 0.49
C SER A 582 -0.80 -17.26 0.72
N VAL A 583 -1.35 -17.24 1.94
CA VAL A 583 -2.38 -16.26 2.32
C VAL A 583 -1.70 -14.96 2.69
N THR A 584 -2.00 -13.89 1.94
CA THR A 584 -1.34 -12.58 2.13
C THR A 584 -2.10 -11.64 3.04
N LEU A 585 -3.42 -11.76 3.09
CA LEU A 585 -4.26 -11.03 4.03
C LEU A 585 -5.36 -11.94 4.57
N SER A 586 -5.49 -12.02 5.88
CA SER A 586 -6.56 -12.78 6.55
C SER A 586 -7.03 -12.10 7.83
N LEU A 587 -8.23 -12.45 8.28
CA LEU A 587 -8.85 -11.94 9.49
C LEU A 587 -9.13 -13.05 10.48
N GLY A 588 -8.89 -12.78 11.77
CA GLY A 588 -9.25 -13.65 12.87
C GLY A 588 -10.05 -12.92 13.94
N VAL A 589 -10.82 -13.66 14.74
CA VAL A 589 -11.54 -13.13 15.89
C VAL A 589 -10.93 -13.70 17.16
N SER A 590 -10.66 -12.84 18.11
CA SER A 590 -10.11 -13.24 19.42
C SER A 590 -11.06 -14.13 20.16
N GLY A 591 -10.56 -15.16 20.84
CA GLY A 591 -11.33 -15.97 21.77
C GLY A 591 -11.85 -15.19 22.99
N SER A 592 -11.37 -13.96 23.21
CA SER A 592 -11.85 -13.03 24.25
C SER A 592 -12.89 -12.02 23.74
N CYS A 593 -13.17 -11.96 22.45
CA CYS A 593 -14.15 -11.05 21.85
C CYS A 593 -15.53 -11.29 22.47
N ARG A 594 -16.17 -10.22 22.91
CA ARG A 594 -17.51 -10.30 23.54
C ARG A 594 -18.67 -9.87 22.61
N ASN A 595 -18.32 -9.24 21.49
CA ASN A 595 -19.29 -8.79 20.50
C ASN A 595 -19.13 -9.62 19.22
N GLU A 596 -19.43 -10.92 19.31
CA GLU A 596 -19.32 -11.87 18.19
C GLU A 596 -20.19 -11.47 16.99
N THR A 597 -21.37 -10.87 17.22
CA THR A 597 -22.22 -10.37 16.13
C THR A 597 -21.56 -9.21 15.40
N GLY A 598 -20.94 -8.27 16.11
CA GLY A 598 -20.20 -7.17 15.48
C GLY A 598 -18.97 -7.67 14.75
N ALA A 599 -18.28 -8.68 15.29
CA ALA A 599 -17.14 -9.31 14.61
C ALA A 599 -17.60 -9.97 13.29
N ALA A 600 -18.71 -10.71 13.31
CA ALA A 600 -19.29 -11.33 12.11
C ALA A 600 -19.72 -10.29 11.06
N GLU A 601 -20.30 -9.16 11.49
CA GLU A 601 -20.67 -8.03 10.63
C GLU A 601 -19.43 -7.47 9.91
N PHE A 602 -18.34 -7.22 10.65
CA PHE A 602 -17.10 -6.74 10.08
C PHE A 602 -16.47 -7.75 9.09
N LEU A 603 -16.39 -9.04 9.47
CA LEU A 603 -15.87 -10.07 8.58
C LEU A 603 -16.68 -10.20 7.28
N THR A 604 -18.00 -10.09 7.38
CA THR A 604 -18.91 -10.13 6.22
C THR A 604 -18.67 -8.94 5.29
N PHE A 605 -18.48 -7.74 5.84
CA PHE A 605 -18.10 -6.57 5.07
C PHE A 605 -16.77 -6.79 4.35
N CYS A 606 -15.72 -7.22 5.08
CA CYS A 606 -14.38 -7.45 4.53
C CYS A 606 -14.38 -8.51 3.43
N ARG A 607 -15.20 -9.53 3.53
CA ARG A 607 -15.36 -10.56 2.49
C ARG A 607 -15.84 -9.97 1.16
N GLY A 608 -16.74 -8.98 1.20
CA GLY A 608 -17.25 -8.28 0.02
C GLY A 608 -16.39 -7.08 -0.42
N TYR A 609 -15.34 -6.74 0.33
CA TYR A 609 -14.55 -5.54 0.10
C TYR A 609 -13.53 -5.74 -1.05
N GLU A 610 -13.43 -4.76 -1.95
CA GLU A 610 -12.46 -4.79 -3.06
C GLU A 610 -11.04 -4.49 -2.54
N LEU A 611 -10.26 -5.53 -2.36
CA LEU A 611 -8.84 -5.45 -2.01
C LEU A 611 -7.99 -5.60 -3.27
N ARG A 612 -6.93 -4.84 -3.34
CA ARG A 612 -5.90 -5.06 -4.37
C ARG A 612 -5.10 -6.31 -4.01
N GLY A 613 -5.31 -7.38 -4.74
CA GLY A 613 -4.67 -8.68 -4.49
C GLY A 613 -5.34 -9.78 -5.31
N LEU A 614 -4.78 -10.97 -5.29
CA LEU A 614 -5.47 -12.14 -5.86
C LEU A 614 -6.52 -12.62 -4.86
N PRO A 615 -7.83 -12.55 -5.17
CA PRO A 615 -8.86 -12.93 -4.22
C PRO A 615 -8.78 -14.38 -3.78
N ALA A 616 -8.93 -14.63 -2.48
CA ALA A 616 -9.09 -15.97 -1.93
C ALA A 616 -10.50 -16.55 -2.19
N ASP A 617 -11.47 -15.69 -2.47
CA ASP A 617 -12.88 -16.02 -2.78
C ASP A 617 -13.05 -16.26 -4.28
N MET A 618 -13.61 -17.44 -4.65
CA MET A 618 -13.80 -17.85 -6.04
C MET A 618 -14.81 -16.99 -6.80
N VAL A 619 -15.83 -16.46 -6.12
CA VAL A 619 -16.85 -15.62 -6.77
C VAL A 619 -16.25 -14.27 -7.14
N ARG A 620 -15.47 -13.69 -6.25
CA ARG A 620 -14.71 -12.45 -6.52
C ARG A 620 -13.69 -12.66 -7.62
N LEU A 621 -12.88 -13.69 -7.52
CA LEU A 621 -11.87 -14.00 -8.53
C LEU A 621 -12.50 -14.13 -9.92
N GLN A 622 -13.62 -14.85 -10.02
CA GLN A 622 -14.34 -14.98 -11.30
C GLN A 622 -14.85 -13.63 -11.80
N ALA A 623 -15.41 -12.79 -10.92
CA ALA A 623 -15.91 -11.46 -11.29
C ALA A 623 -14.79 -10.54 -11.77
N GLU A 624 -13.61 -10.55 -11.13
CA GLU A 624 -12.45 -9.77 -11.54
C GLU A 624 -11.89 -10.25 -12.90
N ILE A 625 -11.79 -11.56 -13.12
CA ILE A 625 -11.40 -12.14 -14.42
C ILE A 625 -12.39 -11.73 -15.52
N ASP A 626 -13.70 -11.78 -15.25
CA ASP A 626 -14.72 -11.40 -16.23
C ASP A 626 -14.70 -9.89 -16.52
N ALA A 627 -14.42 -9.06 -15.53
CA ALA A 627 -14.22 -7.61 -15.72
C ALA A 627 -13.01 -7.32 -16.60
N GLN A 628 -11.88 -7.99 -16.38
CA GLN A 628 -10.67 -7.85 -17.20
C GLN A 628 -10.88 -8.34 -18.65
N ARG A 629 -11.76 -9.31 -18.86
CA ARG A 629 -12.17 -9.72 -20.21
C ARG A 629 -13.05 -8.69 -20.91
N ALA A 630 -13.92 -8.01 -20.15
CA ALA A 630 -14.89 -7.06 -20.70
C ALA A 630 -14.22 -5.73 -21.14
N THR A 631 -13.29 -5.23 -20.35
CA THR A 631 -12.59 -3.96 -20.63
C THR A 631 -11.69 -4.01 -21.85
N GLY A 632 -11.21 -5.19 -22.24
CA GLY A 632 -10.32 -5.37 -23.40
C GLY A 632 -10.97 -5.34 -24.78
N GLN A 633 -12.28 -5.14 -24.87
CA GLN A 633 -12.97 -5.11 -26.17
C GLN A 633 -13.05 -3.73 -26.83
N GLU A 634 -12.72 -2.66 -26.13
CA GLU A 634 -12.92 -1.28 -26.62
C GLU A 634 -11.64 -0.53 -27.04
N ASP A 635 -10.43 -0.98 -26.67
CA ASP A 635 -9.18 -0.30 -27.02
C ASP A 635 -8.15 -1.24 -27.65
N GLU A 636 -7.91 -1.10 -28.96
CA GLU A 636 -6.87 -1.85 -29.70
C GLU A 636 -5.42 -1.58 -29.18
N MET A 637 -5.23 -0.65 -28.26
CA MET A 637 -3.90 -0.25 -27.76
C MET A 637 -3.48 -0.89 -26.42
N ASP A 638 -4.38 -1.57 -25.70
CA ASP A 638 -4.03 -2.11 -24.38
C ASP A 638 -4.26 -3.63 -24.24
N VAL A 639 -3.71 -4.39 -25.18
CA VAL A 639 -3.74 -5.87 -25.17
C VAL A 639 -3.10 -6.47 -23.89
N ARG A 640 -2.36 -5.66 -23.14
CA ARG A 640 -1.64 -6.11 -21.92
C ARG A 640 -2.55 -6.23 -20.69
N ASN A 641 -3.72 -5.59 -20.70
CA ASN A 641 -4.66 -5.58 -19.59
C ASN A 641 -5.87 -6.50 -19.81
N VAL A 642 -5.80 -7.37 -20.82
CA VAL A 642 -6.88 -8.29 -21.17
C VAL A 642 -6.47 -9.72 -20.88
N ILE A 643 -7.31 -10.44 -20.13
CA ILE A 643 -7.14 -11.90 -19.99
C ILE A 643 -7.64 -12.59 -21.25
N SER A 644 -6.74 -13.24 -21.98
CA SER A 644 -7.12 -14.08 -23.09
C SER A 644 -7.92 -15.31 -22.61
N PRO A 645 -8.80 -15.89 -23.43
CA PRO A 645 -9.48 -17.14 -23.07
C PRO A 645 -8.50 -18.28 -22.70
N GLU A 646 -7.34 -18.34 -23.37
CA GLU A 646 -6.29 -19.32 -23.10
C GLU A 646 -5.65 -19.10 -21.72
N ASP A 647 -5.30 -17.85 -21.39
CA ASP A 647 -4.70 -17.51 -20.08
C ASP A 647 -5.66 -17.83 -18.93
N ALA A 648 -6.95 -17.48 -19.09
CA ALA A 648 -7.96 -17.79 -18.10
C ALA A 648 -8.16 -19.31 -17.91
N GLU A 649 -8.24 -20.08 -19.01
CA GLU A 649 -8.40 -21.53 -18.94
C GLU A 649 -7.23 -22.20 -18.24
N LYS A 650 -6.00 -21.79 -18.55
CA LYS A 650 -4.79 -22.30 -17.91
C LYS A 650 -4.71 -21.92 -16.43
N PHE A 651 -5.12 -20.71 -16.11
CA PHE A 651 -5.13 -20.24 -14.72
C PHE A 651 -6.15 -21.03 -13.88
N TYR A 652 -7.37 -21.26 -14.39
CA TYR A 652 -8.33 -22.11 -13.70
C TYR A 652 -7.85 -23.56 -13.57
N ALA A 653 -7.21 -24.10 -14.61
CA ALA A 653 -6.63 -25.43 -14.53
C ALA A 653 -5.54 -25.52 -13.46
N LEU A 654 -4.71 -24.47 -13.30
CA LEU A 654 -3.73 -24.37 -12.21
C LEU A 654 -4.41 -24.43 -10.83
N LEU A 655 -5.52 -23.72 -10.65
CA LEU A 655 -6.26 -23.73 -9.39
C LEU A 655 -6.92 -25.09 -9.09
N GLU A 656 -7.45 -25.77 -10.12
CA GLU A 656 -8.07 -27.09 -9.99
C GLU A 656 -7.08 -28.17 -9.50
N GLU A 657 -5.78 -28.02 -9.78
CA GLU A 657 -4.72 -28.88 -9.28
C GLU A 657 -4.48 -28.73 -7.76
N LYS A 658 -5.20 -27.83 -7.09
CA LYS A 658 -5.12 -27.56 -5.65
C LYS A 658 -3.71 -27.21 -5.19
N PRO A 659 -3.28 -25.95 -5.42
CA PRO A 659 -1.99 -25.46 -4.95
C PRO A 659 -1.75 -25.78 -3.47
N ALA A 660 -0.54 -26.18 -3.13
CA ALA A 660 -0.19 -26.49 -1.75
C ALA A 660 -0.09 -25.19 -0.94
N LEU A 661 -0.76 -25.14 0.21
CA LEU A 661 -0.60 -24.00 1.10
C LEU A 661 0.83 -23.99 1.66
N ARG A 662 1.53 -22.87 1.52
CA ARG A 662 2.85 -22.70 2.14
C ARG A 662 2.70 -22.92 3.65
N ASN A 663 3.43 -23.85 4.16
CA ASN A 663 3.37 -24.17 5.58
C ASN A 663 3.98 -23.00 6.36
N GLN A 664 3.20 -22.42 7.25
CA GLN A 664 3.47 -21.16 7.95
C GLN A 664 4.53 -21.30 9.07
N ASP A 665 5.46 -22.25 8.93
CA ASP A 665 6.58 -22.39 9.86
C ASP A 665 7.84 -21.82 9.24
N ASP A 666 7.81 -20.52 9.05
CA ASP A 666 8.94 -19.78 8.48
C ASP A 666 10.18 -19.94 9.38
N ALA A 667 10.02 -19.97 10.71
CA ALA A 667 11.12 -20.24 11.64
C ALA A 667 11.81 -21.60 11.39
N LEU A 668 11.03 -22.62 11.03
CA LEU A 668 11.60 -23.91 10.67
C LEU A 668 12.29 -23.84 9.31
N VAL A 669 11.67 -23.25 8.31
CA VAL A 669 12.25 -23.08 6.98
C VAL A 669 13.54 -22.27 7.06
N ASP A 670 13.55 -21.18 7.82
CA ASP A 670 14.74 -20.35 8.04
C ASP A 670 15.89 -21.13 8.67
N ILE A 671 15.62 -21.90 9.71
CA ILE A 671 16.62 -22.78 10.32
C ILE A 671 17.19 -23.75 9.27
N LEU A 672 16.33 -24.35 8.45
CA LEU A 672 16.76 -25.30 7.43
C LEU A 672 17.60 -24.61 6.33
N CYS A 673 17.22 -23.41 5.90
CA CYS A 673 17.97 -22.61 4.93
C CYS A 673 19.32 -22.16 5.48
N GLU A 674 19.35 -21.65 6.72
CA GLU A 674 20.62 -21.26 7.38
C GLU A 674 21.62 -22.43 7.45
N GLU A 675 21.14 -23.64 7.77
CA GLU A 675 22.01 -24.83 7.88
C GLU A 675 22.31 -25.48 6.53
N ALA A 676 21.52 -25.20 5.47
CA ALA A 676 21.82 -25.64 4.10
C ALA A 676 22.92 -24.77 3.47
N ALA A 677 22.97 -23.48 3.74
CA ALA A 677 23.87 -22.54 3.11
C ALA A 677 25.37 -22.95 3.17
N PRO A 678 25.93 -23.44 4.29
CA PRO A 678 27.32 -23.93 4.35
C PRO A 678 27.58 -25.14 3.43
N TYR A 679 26.59 -26.01 3.22
CA TYR A 679 26.69 -27.12 2.27
C TYR A 679 26.71 -26.62 0.82
N PHE A 680 25.86 -25.69 0.48
CA PHE A 680 25.84 -25.09 -0.86
C PHE A 680 27.12 -24.30 -1.16
N ALA A 681 27.64 -23.60 -0.17
CA ALA A 681 28.96 -22.93 -0.23
C ALA A 681 30.15 -23.92 -0.36
N GLY A 682 29.94 -25.19 0.01
CA GLY A 682 31.01 -26.23 -0.02
C GLY A 682 31.84 -26.32 1.24
N ASP A 683 31.44 -25.66 2.33
CA ASP A 683 32.14 -25.64 3.61
C ASP A 683 31.94 -26.93 4.42
N VAL A 684 30.81 -27.59 4.24
CA VAL A 684 30.45 -28.86 4.93
C VAL A 684 29.89 -29.87 3.92
N ASP A 685 29.84 -31.16 4.32
CA ASP A 685 29.15 -32.19 3.55
C ASP A 685 27.64 -32.26 3.89
N GLU A 686 26.86 -32.91 3.05
CA GLU A 686 25.41 -33.06 3.19
C GLU A 686 24.99 -33.69 4.51
N LYS A 687 25.83 -34.60 5.06
CA LYS A 687 25.54 -35.27 6.34
C LYS A 687 25.71 -34.35 7.53
N THR A 688 26.72 -33.50 7.45
CA THR A 688 26.97 -32.50 8.48
C THR A 688 25.85 -31.44 8.52
N ALA A 689 25.42 -30.94 7.35
CA ALA A 689 24.30 -30.00 7.24
C ALA A 689 23.01 -30.63 7.79
N ALA A 690 22.62 -31.82 7.31
CA ALA A 690 21.41 -32.49 7.76
C ALA A 690 21.40 -32.79 9.26
N LYS A 691 22.57 -33.13 9.84
CA LYS A 691 22.71 -33.34 11.29
C LYS A 691 22.47 -32.05 12.09
N THR A 692 22.93 -30.92 11.60
CA THR A 692 22.71 -29.63 12.26
C THR A 692 21.25 -29.19 12.14
N MET A 693 20.65 -29.36 10.95
CA MET A 693 19.21 -29.16 10.74
C MET A 693 18.39 -30.00 11.71
N GLN A 694 18.72 -31.30 11.81
CA GLN A 694 18.07 -32.23 12.73
C GLN A 694 18.13 -31.76 14.20
N ALA A 695 19.27 -31.25 14.63
CA ALA A 695 19.49 -30.81 16.00
C ALA A 695 18.73 -29.51 16.33
N ARG A 696 18.76 -28.52 15.41
CA ARG A 696 18.07 -27.24 15.59
C ARG A 696 16.57 -27.41 15.50
N THR A 697 16.07 -28.18 14.52
CA THR A 697 14.64 -28.49 14.41
C THR A 697 14.09 -29.16 15.66
N LYS A 698 14.81 -30.13 16.24
CA LYS A 698 14.40 -30.75 17.50
C LYS A 698 14.28 -29.76 18.65
N LEU A 699 15.18 -28.78 18.70
CA LEU A 699 15.13 -27.74 19.74
C LEU A 699 13.89 -26.86 19.54
N LEU A 700 13.64 -26.39 18.31
CA LEU A 700 12.45 -25.59 17.98
C LEU A 700 11.15 -26.35 18.32
N LEU A 701 11.02 -27.62 17.95
CA LEU A 701 9.84 -28.44 18.25
C LEU A 701 9.61 -28.60 19.77
N LEU A 702 10.69 -28.70 20.56
CA LEU A 702 10.60 -28.76 22.01
C LEU A 702 10.16 -27.43 22.64
N GLU A 703 10.62 -26.31 22.10
CA GLU A 703 10.22 -24.95 22.53
C GLU A 703 8.74 -24.69 22.21
N GLN A 704 8.26 -25.16 21.06
CA GLN A 704 6.86 -25.01 20.65
C GLN A 704 5.90 -25.92 21.45
N ALA A 705 6.38 -27.03 21.98
CA ALA A 705 5.60 -27.98 22.76
C ALA A 705 5.42 -27.59 24.24
N GLY A 706 6.23 -26.66 24.78
CA GLY A 706 6.19 -26.17 26.17
C GLY A 706 5.31 -24.96 26.34
#